data_adaba179d871c87e35d730a9b48726d7
#
_entry.id   adaba179d871c87e35d730a9b48726d7
#
_cell.length_a   1.000
_cell.length_b   1.000
_cell.length_c   1.000
_cell.angle_alpha   90.00
_cell.angle_beta   90.00
_cell.angle_gamma   90.00
#
_symmetry.space_group_name_H-M   'P 1'
#
loop_
_entity.id
_entity.type
_entity.pdbx_description
1 polymer ?
#
loop_
_entity_poly.entity_id
_entity_poly.type
_entity_poly.pdbx_seq_one_letter_code
_entity_poly.pdbx_strand_id
1 'polypeptide(L)'
;MNQHKFAFRVGVLVLLIAVMAGVFSVRLHNVQIAQAAEQDPAPSGSVTYHTRVTAARGEILDRNGNVLVGNRASYNLVIVREVLMSADAPNENLRRLVDLCSELGLEYTDHFPVTQEKPYAYVDSGSSLWDGYFRTFLTERGWDTDVSAPQLIRWLKEIYHLPADWTEEECRRVISLRYELDLRRYIGTLDTYVLMTDVDALSLAAITELNIPGLNVETSSVRQYNTTLAAHILGTIGKMNGTDWEIYESKGYAMDAYIGKDGLEQAFEEELHGSDGTRVTTITADGNILEEHYAVDPVAGNNIETTIDLGLQKVAEESLAAKILSLRENGVGVSGNGKDAEGGAVVVMKVKTGEVLACASYPTYDLSTYNTNYNELAADPYKPFNNRALGLPYPPGSTYKMVTTIAAIDSGTISRWTEIEDEGVYTRFEDAGYMPRCMLYTTTGATHGLINVMKALAVSCNYYFYEAGYRTGITAIDNTAKALGLGEPTGIELPEATGRRANPETKKELYDEGHDGWYDADTVAASIGQSENRFTPLQLCSYTAALANRGVRYTATLLKRVLSSDYQKLIRENQPVVASTLNISDEAYAAYSEGMREAVTSGTAYSAFVGYDVAVCAKTGTAQHGSGGSDNASFVLYAPADDPEIAIAVYVEKGAQGGTLGTIARDILTAYFSEAGSTDTVPAENTLN
;
A
#
# COMPACT_ATOMS: atom_id res chain seq x y z
N MET A 1 -45.35 52.47 25.63
CA MET A 1 -44.06 52.47 24.86
C MET A 1 -43.73 51.08 24.25
N ASN A 2 -44.53 50.01 24.48
CA ASN A 2 -44.23 48.65 23.99
C ASN A 2 -44.97 48.22 22.70
N GLN A 3 -46.12 48.83 22.37
CA GLN A 3 -46.89 48.45 21.18
C GLN A 3 -46.23 48.87 19.85
N HIS A 4 -45.59 50.03 19.76
CA HIS A 4 -44.88 50.48 18.56
C HIS A 4 -43.63 49.65 18.25
N LYS A 5 -42.92 49.18 19.28
CA LYS A 5 -41.76 48.29 19.09
C LYS A 5 -42.15 46.87 18.65
N PHE A 6 -43.31 46.39 19.08
CA PHE A 6 -43.84 45.11 18.67
C PHE A 6 -44.35 45.17 17.22
N ALA A 7 -45.11 46.20 16.84
CA ALA A 7 -45.58 46.41 15.47
C ALA A 7 -44.41 46.58 14.48
N PHE A 8 -43.36 47.28 14.88
CA PHE A 8 -42.13 47.41 14.07
C PHE A 8 -41.40 46.06 13.86
N ARG A 9 -41.28 45.24 14.92
CA ARG A 9 -40.66 43.89 14.80
C ARG A 9 -41.46 42.94 13.93
N VAL A 10 -42.78 42.97 14.05
CA VAL A 10 -43.69 42.19 13.17
C VAL A 10 -43.59 42.69 11.73
N GLY A 11 -43.53 43.99 11.50
CA GLY A 11 -43.36 44.56 10.17
C GLY A 11 -42.01 44.14 9.50
N VAL A 12 -40.92 44.13 10.28
CA VAL A 12 -39.60 43.63 9.80
C VAL A 12 -39.62 42.13 9.50
N LEU A 13 -40.32 41.33 10.33
CA LEU A 13 -40.47 39.89 10.10
C LEU A 13 -41.27 39.58 8.82
N VAL A 14 -42.38 40.32 8.61
CA VAL A 14 -43.20 40.18 7.39
C VAL A 14 -42.45 40.61 6.15
N LEU A 15 -41.64 41.69 6.24
CA LEU A 15 -40.76 42.11 5.15
C LEU A 15 -39.70 41.05 4.80
N LEU A 16 -39.06 40.46 5.82
CA LEU A 16 -38.09 39.38 5.63
C LEU A 16 -38.69 38.13 4.97
N ILE A 17 -39.89 37.73 5.38
CA ILE A 17 -40.63 36.63 4.77
C ILE A 17 -41.00 36.97 3.31
N ALA A 18 -41.46 38.18 3.04
CA ALA A 18 -41.78 38.62 1.69
C ALA A 18 -40.55 38.65 0.76
N VAL A 19 -39.40 39.10 1.27
CA VAL A 19 -38.11 39.07 0.53
C VAL A 19 -37.66 37.63 0.26
N MET A 20 -37.73 36.73 1.26
CA MET A 20 -37.43 35.31 1.07
C MET A 20 -38.37 34.66 0.07
N ALA A 21 -39.66 34.89 0.15
CA ALA A 21 -40.64 34.36 -0.81
C ALA A 21 -40.38 34.92 -2.22
N GLY A 22 -39.99 36.18 -2.36
CA GLY A 22 -39.59 36.78 -3.64
C GLY A 22 -38.35 36.12 -4.23
N VAL A 23 -37.32 35.95 -3.42
CA VAL A 23 -36.06 35.26 -3.85
C VAL A 23 -36.35 33.80 -4.23
N PHE A 24 -37.20 33.11 -3.46
CA PHE A 24 -37.57 31.73 -3.76
C PHE A 24 -38.39 31.63 -5.06
N SER A 25 -39.33 32.56 -5.29
CA SER A 25 -40.14 32.62 -6.52
C SER A 25 -39.27 32.91 -7.75
N VAL A 26 -38.32 33.83 -7.66
CA VAL A 26 -37.38 34.12 -8.74
C VAL A 26 -36.48 32.92 -9.03
N ARG A 27 -36.00 32.25 -7.97
CA ARG A 27 -35.16 31.05 -8.13
C ARG A 27 -35.95 29.89 -8.73
N LEU A 28 -37.18 29.67 -8.27
CA LEU A 28 -38.08 28.65 -8.83
C LEU A 28 -38.44 28.95 -10.29
N HIS A 29 -38.69 30.20 -10.62
CA HIS A 29 -38.97 30.64 -11.98
C HIS A 29 -37.76 30.46 -12.90
N ASN A 30 -36.55 30.81 -12.44
CA ASN A 30 -35.31 30.59 -13.18
C ASN A 30 -35.00 29.09 -13.40
N VAL A 31 -35.25 28.25 -12.37
CA VAL A 31 -35.11 26.79 -12.49
C VAL A 31 -36.16 26.22 -13.47
N GLN A 32 -37.40 26.67 -13.41
CA GLN A 32 -38.45 26.22 -14.34
C GLN A 32 -38.21 26.72 -15.77
N ILE A 33 -37.68 27.94 -15.97
CA ILE A 33 -37.35 28.44 -17.31
C ILE A 33 -36.08 27.77 -17.85
N ALA A 34 -35.07 27.54 -17.01
CA ALA A 34 -33.87 26.80 -17.44
C ALA A 34 -34.23 25.35 -17.84
N GLN A 35 -35.08 24.69 -17.03
CA GLN A 35 -35.57 23.35 -17.40
C GLN A 35 -36.53 23.33 -18.59
N ALA A 36 -37.32 24.41 -18.82
CA ALA A 36 -38.22 24.52 -19.97
C ALA A 36 -37.48 24.96 -21.28
N ALA A 37 -36.34 25.64 -21.16
CA ALA A 37 -35.52 26.04 -22.32
C ALA A 37 -34.63 24.90 -22.81
N GLU A 38 -34.40 23.86 -21.98
CA GLU A 38 -33.64 22.65 -22.36
C GLU A 38 -34.55 21.54 -22.93
N GLN A 39 -35.87 21.73 -22.96
CA GLN A 39 -36.79 20.77 -23.57
C GLN A 39 -37.34 21.29 -24.90
N ASP A 40 -36.51 21.20 -25.97
CA ASP A 40 -37.13 20.92 -27.28
C ASP A 40 -37.84 19.56 -27.14
N PRO A 41 -39.14 19.43 -27.49
CA PRO A 41 -39.84 18.15 -27.36
C PRO A 41 -39.11 17.12 -28.22
N ALA A 42 -38.43 16.19 -27.58
CA ALA A 42 -37.83 15.06 -28.28
C ALA A 42 -38.90 14.39 -29.17
N PRO A 43 -38.57 13.95 -30.36
CA PRO A 43 -39.53 13.31 -31.26
C PRO A 43 -40.32 12.23 -30.51
N SER A 44 -41.63 12.16 -30.71
CA SER A 44 -42.47 11.16 -30.04
C SER A 44 -41.90 9.76 -30.29
N GLY A 45 -41.42 9.11 -29.25
CA GLY A 45 -40.77 7.80 -29.30
C GLY A 45 -39.26 7.79 -29.01
N SER A 46 -38.65 8.93 -28.61
CA SER A 46 -37.26 8.95 -28.16
C SER A 46 -37.17 8.70 -26.64
N VAL A 47 -36.05 8.10 -26.19
CA VAL A 47 -35.71 7.84 -24.79
C VAL A 47 -34.41 8.57 -24.47
N THR A 48 -34.41 9.39 -23.41
CA THR A 48 -33.21 10.01 -22.88
C THR A 48 -32.77 9.28 -21.62
N TYR A 49 -31.50 8.89 -21.54
CA TYR A 49 -30.93 8.25 -20.36
C TYR A 49 -29.60 8.92 -19.99
N HIS A 50 -29.26 8.81 -18.72
CA HIS A 50 -28.03 9.32 -18.15
C HIS A 50 -27.10 8.15 -17.88
N THR A 51 -25.85 8.26 -18.32
CA THR A 51 -24.82 7.26 -18.07
C THR A 51 -23.69 7.93 -17.28
N ARG A 52 -23.29 7.30 -16.18
CA ARG A 52 -22.07 7.71 -15.50
C ARG A 52 -20.87 7.38 -16.39
N VAL A 53 -19.94 8.33 -16.52
CA VAL A 53 -18.66 8.16 -17.20
C VAL A 53 -17.58 8.20 -16.15
N THR A 54 -17.00 7.04 -15.86
CA THR A 54 -15.94 6.91 -14.87
C THR A 54 -14.73 7.73 -15.29
N ALA A 55 -14.22 8.55 -14.37
CA ALA A 55 -13.01 9.31 -14.57
C ALA A 55 -11.79 8.40 -14.74
N ALA A 56 -10.84 8.79 -15.57
CA ALA A 56 -9.55 8.12 -15.62
C ALA A 56 -8.81 8.35 -14.31
N ARG A 57 -8.30 7.29 -13.69
CA ARG A 57 -7.50 7.36 -12.46
C ARG A 57 -6.14 7.98 -12.77
N GLY A 58 -5.61 8.82 -11.88
CA GLY A 58 -4.28 9.41 -12.01
C GLY A 58 -3.17 8.35 -12.10
N GLU A 59 -2.07 8.68 -12.69
CA GLU A 59 -0.92 7.78 -12.84
C GLU A 59 0.03 7.86 -11.65
N ILE A 60 0.75 6.76 -11.38
CA ILE A 60 1.81 6.71 -10.37
C ILE A 60 3.14 6.58 -11.11
N LEU A 61 4.05 7.53 -10.88
CA LEU A 61 5.34 7.61 -11.52
C LEU A 61 6.48 7.39 -10.52
N ASP A 62 7.62 6.94 -11.04
CA ASP A 62 8.87 6.99 -10.28
C ASP A 62 9.41 8.44 -10.21
N ARG A 63 10.51 8.64 -9.49
CA ARG A 63 11.13 9.96 -9.34
C ARG A 63 11.67 10.57 -10.63
N ASN A 64 11.86 9.76 -11.67
CA ASN A 64 12.41 10.13 -12.97
C ASN A 64 11.31 10.36 -14.03
N GLY A 65 10.03 10.22 -13.64
CA GLY A 65 8.88 10.41 -14.51
C GLY A 65 8.48 9.15 -15.29
N ASN A 66 9.03 7.98 -14.99
CA ASN A 66 8.58 6.72 -15.60
C ASN A 66 7.24 6.29 -15.01
N VAL A 67 6.25 5.99 -15.83
CA VAL A 67 4.92 5.55 -15.39
C VAL A 67 5.00 4.11 -14.88
N LEU A 68 4.87 3.94 -13.57
CA LEU A 68 4.84 2.65 -12.89
C LEU A 68 3.45 2.01 -12.97
N VAL A 69 2.41 2.82 -12.73
CA VAL A 69 1.01 2.40 -12.82
C VAL A 69 0.25 3.44 -13.61
N GLY A 70 -0.32 3.03 -14.71
CA GLY A 70 -1.09 3.87 -15.63
C GLY A 70 -2.46 3.30 -15.91
N ASN A 71 -3.04 3.73 -17.03
CA ASN A 71 -4.31 3.23 -17.50
C ASN A 71 -4.20 2.86 -18.99
N ARG A 72 -4.84 1.78 -19.39
CA ARG A 72 -5.03 1.47 -20.80
C ARG A 72 -6.49 1.65 -21.21
N ALA A 73 -6.71 2.07 -22.44
CA ALA A 73 -8.05 2.11 -22.98
C ALA A 73 -8.68 0.72 -23.01
N SER A 74 -9.95 0.66 -22.69
CA SER A 74 -10.75 -0.54 -22.65
C SER A 74 -12.16 -0.26 -23.12
N TYR A 75 -12.96 -1.31 -23.30
CA TYR A 75 -14.35 -1.24 -23.69
C TYR A 75 -15.20 -2.05 -22.74
N ASN A 76 -16.32 -1.44 -22.31
CA ASN A 76 -17.36 -2.11 -21.57
C ASN A 76 -18.57 -2.35 -22.48
N LEU A 77 -19.26 -3.45 -22.27
CA LEU A 77 -20.57 -3.70 -22.88
C LEU A 77 -21.64 -3.38 -21.85
N VAL A 78 -22.55 -2.50 -22.23
CA VAL A 78 -23.65 -2.06 -21.36
C VAL A 78 -25.00 -2.33 -21.99
N ILE A 79 -25.99 -2.64 -21.20
CA ILE A 79 -27.37 -2.86 -21.66
C ILE A 79 -28.27 -1.74 -21.15
N VAL A 80 -28.84 -0.98 -22.07
CA VAL A 80 -29.88 0.01 -21.80
C VAL A 80 -31.23 -0.70 -21.77
N ARG A 81 -31.76 -0.90 -20.57
CA ARG A 81 -32.97 -1.68 -20.31
C ARG A 81 -34.18 -1.22 -21.13
N GLU A 82 -34.42 0.07 -21.17
CA GLU A 82 -35.60 0.67 -21.80
C GLU A 82 -35.65 0.35 -23.29
N VAL A 83 -34.50 0.39 -23.96
CA VAL A 83 -34.36 0.07 -25.40
C VAL A 83 -34.54 -1.42 -25.64
N LEU A 84 -33.81 -2.24 -24.87
CA LEU A 84 -33.89 -3.70 -25.04
C LEU A 84 -35.30 -4.23 -24.77
N MET A 85 -35.97 -3.71 -23.73
CA MET A 85 -37.30 -4.19 -23.34
C MET A 85 -38.43 -3.69 -24.26
N SER A 86 -38.22 -2.61 -25.01
CA SER A 86 -39.14 -2.13 -26.04
C SER A 86 -38.92 -2.76 -27.43
N ALA A 87 -37.81 -3.46 -27.59
CA ALA A 87 -37.49 -4.14 -28.84
C ALA A 87 -38.35 -5.38 -29.08
N ASP A 88 -38.41 -5.84 -30.35
CA ASP A 88 -39.01 -7.12 -30.70
C ASP A 88 -38.25 -8.28 -30.06
N ALA A 89 -38.97 -9.21 -29.40
CA ALA A 89 -38.46 -10.44 -28.83
C ALA A 89 -37.25 -10.24 -27.85
N PRO A 90 -37.37 -9.44 -26.77
CA PRO A 90 -36.25 -9.08 -25.89
C PRO A 90 -35.59 -10.31 -25.23
N ASN A 91 -36.37 -11.34 -24.87
CA ASN A 91 -35.82 -12.56 -24.29
C ASN A 91 -34.96 -13.35 -25.28
N GLU A 92 -35.35 -13.40 -26.56
CA GLU A 92 -34.56 -14.04 -27.62
C GLU A 92 -33.25 -13.29 -27.88
N ASN A 93 -33.28 -11.96 -27.84
CA ASN A 93 -32.08 -11.14 -27.93
C ASN A 93 -31.10 -11.43 -26.78
N LEU A 94 -31.61 -11.55 -25.54
CA LEU A 94 -30.80 -11.91 -24.39
C LEU A 94 -30.26 -13.37 -24.51
N ARG A 95 -31.07 -14.30 -25.04
CA ARG A 95 -30.62 -15.68 -25.26
C ARG A 95 -29.46 -15.73 -26.24
N ARG A 96 -29.60 -15.10 -27.40
CA ARG A 96 -28.54 -15.02 -28.42
C ARG A 96 -27.24 -14.44 -27.84
N LEU A 97 -27.35 -13.44 -26.98
CA LEU A 97 -26.22 -12.80 -26.30
C LEU A 97 -25.49 -13.77 -25.37
N VAL A 98 -26.22 -14.44 -24.47
CA VAL A 98 -25.59 -15.37 -23.52
C VAL A 98 -25.11 -16.65 -24.19
N ASP A 99 -25.72 -17.09 -25.27
CA ASP A 99 -25.25 -18.22 -26.07
C ASP A 99 -23.90 -17.90 -26.71
N LEU A 100 -23.77 -16.72 -27.34
CA LEU A 100 -22.49 -16.26 -27.90
C LEU A 100 -21.42 -16.09 -26.80
N CYS A 101 -21.78 -15.53 -25.64
CA CYS A 101 -20.85 -15.44 -24.50
C CYS A 101 -20.33 -16.83 -24.09
N SER A 102 -21.24 -17.82 -24.02
CA SER A 102 -20.89 -19.21 -23.71
C SER A 102 -19.98 -19.83 -24.77
N GLU A 103 -20.28 -19.62 -26.07
CA GLU A 103 -19.46 -20.12 -27.19
C GLU A 103 -18.03 -19.54 -27.18
N LEU A 104 -17.90 -18.26 -26.80
CA LEU A 104 -16.62 -17.57 -26.74
C LEU A 104 -15.91 -17.74 -25.38
N GLY A 105 -16.54 -18.42 -24.42
CA GLY A 105 -15.99 -18.57 -23.05
C GLY A 105 -15.90 -17.26 -22.28
N LEU A 106 -16.79 -16.31 -22.57
CA LEU A 106 -16.82 -15.00 -21.92
C LEU A 106 -17.69 -15.03 -20.67
N GLU A 107 -17.13 -14.52 -19.56
CA GLU A 107 -17.88 -14.27 -18.34
C GLU A 107 -18.61 -12.93 -18.41
N TYR A 108 -19.80 -12.87 -17.83
CA TYR A 108 -20.58 -11.63 -17.72
C TYR A 108 -21.06 -11.42 -16.28
N THR A 109 -21.41 -10.19 -15.94
CA THR A 109 -21.87 -9.81 -14.60
C THR A 109 -23.20 -10.47 -14.29
N ASP A 110 -23.25 -11.35 -13.29
CA ASP A 110 -24.44 -12.04 -12.79
C ASP A 110 -24.45 -12.03 -11.26
N HIS A 111 -25.29 -11.19 -10.65
CA HIS A 111 -25.51 -11.14 -9.20
C HIS A 111 -26.80 -11.86 -8.78
N PHE A 112 -27.41 -12.65 -9.66
CA PHE A 112 -28.58 -13.43 -9.31
C PHE A 112 -28.19 -14.58 -8.39
N PRO A 113 -28.62 -14.60 -7.11
CA PRO A 113 -28.04 -15.46 -6.07
C PRO A 113 -28.56 -16.90 -6.12
N VAL A 114 -28.62 -17.51 -7.31
CA VAL A 114 -29.05 -18.90 -7.50
C VAL A 114 -28.03 -19.62 -8.36
N THR A 115 -27.75 -20.90 -8.07
CA THR A 115 -26.82 -21.72 -8.86
C THR A 115 -27.14 -21.72 -10.36
N GLN A 116 -26.13 -21.79 -11.20
CA GLN A 116 -26.26 -21.86 -12.67
C GLN A 116 -26.94 -23.15 -13.13
N GLU A 117 -26.63 -24.26 -12.45
CA GLU A 117 -27.07 -25.58 -12.77
C GLU A 117 -28.00 -26.15 -11.68
N LYS A 118 -28.79 -27.19 -12.06
CA LYS A 118 -29.61 -27.97 -11.12
C LYS A 118 -28.75 -28.91 -10.26
N PRO A 119 -29.09 -29.12 -8.98
CA PRO A 119 -30.29 -28.57 -8.29
C PRO A 119 -30.12 -27.06 -7.95
N TYR A 120 -31.15 -26.29 -8.24
CA TYR A 120 -31.14 -24.86 -7.92
C TYR A 120 -31.12 -24.62 -6.41
N ALA A 121 -30.10 -23.92 -5.94
CA ALA A 121 -29.90 -23.51 -4.57
C ALA A 121 -29.45 -22.06 -4.49
N TYR A 122 -29.69 -21.42 -3.38
CA TYR A 122 -29.13 -20.09 -3.15
C TYR A 122 -27.63 -20.17 -2.96
N VAL A 123 -26.93 -19.20 -3.52
CA VAL A 123 -25.49 -18.99 -3.41
C VAL A 123 -25.25 -17.77 -2.55
N ASP A 124 -24.29 -17.86 -1.64
CA ASP A 124 -23.86 -16.70 -0.85
C ASP A 124 -23.22 -15.67 -1.81
N SER A 125 -23.78 -14.45 -1.82
CA SER A 125 -23.24 -13.36 -2.63
C SER A 125 -21.90 -12.82 -2.11
N GLY A 126 -21.52 -13.17 -0.86
CA GLY A 126 -20.36 -12.60 -0.16
C GLY A 126 -20.53 -11.11 0.17
N SER A 127 -21.71 -10.53 -0.04
CA SER A 127 -21.97 -9.11 0.12
C SER A 127 -23.36 -8.84 0.72
N SER A 128 -23.37 -8.25 1.92
CA SER A 128 -24.62 -7.83 2.58
C SER A 128 -25.45 -6.84 1.73
N LEU A 129 -24.79 -6.09 0.86
CA LEU A 129 -25.39 -5.15 -0.07
C LEU A 129 -26.21 -5.88 -1.14
N TRP A 130 -25.60 -6.84 -1.85
CA TRP A 130 -26.29 -7.63 -2.86
C TRP A 130 -27.42 -8.49 -2.26
N ASP A 131 -27.24 -8.98 -1.04
CA ASP A 131 -28.31 -9.64 -0.29
C ASP A 131 -29.49 -8.68 0.02
N GLY A 132 -29.16 -7.42 0.35
CA GLY A 132 -30.14 -6.36 0.54
C GLY A 132 -30.92 -6.06 -0.73
N TYR A 133 -30.26 -5.94 -1.87
CA TYR A 133 -30.87 -5.74 -3.18
C TYR A 133 -31.76 -6.91 -3.59
N PHE A 134 -31.32 -8.13 -3.33
CA PHE A 134 -32.15 -9.31 -3.60
C PHE A 134 -33.43 -9.30 -2.75
N ARG A 135 -33.37 -8.97 -1.46
CA ARG A 135 -34.55 -8.83 -0.62
C ARG A 135 -35.49 -7.74 -1.14
N THR A 136 -34.95 -6.59 -1.56
CA THR A 136 -35.72 -5.52 -2.19
C THR A 136 -36.43 -6.02 -3.44
N PHE A 137 -35.72 -6.75 -4.30
CA PHE A 137 -36.30 -7.36 -5.51
C PHE A 137 -37.50 -8.28 -5.21
N LEU A 138 -37.41 -9.10 -4.16
CA LEU A 138 -38.52 -9.97 -3.74
C LEU A 138 -39.69 -9.17 -3.18
N THR A 139 -39.42 -8.22 -2.30
CA THR A 139 -40.45 -7.36 -1.65
C THR A 139 -41.20 -6.47 -2.62
N GLU A 140 -40.52 -5.84 -3.58
CA GLU A 140 -41.16 -5.04 -4.63
C GLU A 140 -42.10 -5.85 -5.54
N ARG A 141 -41.91 -7.17 -5.58
CA ARG A 141 -42.82 -8.10 -6.28
C ARG A 141 -43.88 -8.70 -5.38
N GLY A 142 -43.89 -8.37 -4.08
CA GLY A 142 -44.82 -8.93 -3.10
C GLY A 142 -44.54 -10.41 -2.77
N TRP A 143 -43.28 -10.87 -2.93
CA TRP A 143 -42.91 -12.24 -2.65
C TRP A 143 -42.28 -12.39 -1.28
N ASP A 144 -42.43 -13.58 -0.69
CA ASP A 144 -41.78 -13.90 0.57
C ASP A 144 -40.27 -14.00 0.39
N THR A 145 -39.52 -13.50 1.37
CA THR A 145 -38.07 -13.51 1.36
C THR A 145 -37.48 -14.91 1.61
N ASP A 146 -38.29 -15.88 2.03
CA ASP A 146 -37.91 -17.28 2.27
C ASP A 146 -38.33 -18.23 1.14
N VAL A 147 -38.74 -17.70 -0.03
CA VAL A 147 -39.08 -18.50 -1.20
C VAL A 147 -37.92 -19.41 -1.58
N SER A 148 -38.19 -20.67 -1.90
CA SER A 148 -37.13 -21.61 -2.34
C SER A 148 -36.61 -21.26 -3.74
N ALA A 149 -35.30 -21.49 -4.00
CA ALA A 149 -34.69 -21.18 -5.29
C ALA A 149 -35.39 -21.88 -6.48
N PRO A 150 -35.82 -23.15 -6.41
CA PRO A 150 -36.59 -23.76 -7.49
C PRO A 150 -37.96 -23.14 -7.72
N GLN A 151 -38.59 -22.60 -6.68
CA GLN A 151 -39.89 -21.92 -6.81
C GLN A 151 -39.68 -20.54 -7.42
N LEU A 152 -38.65 -19.82 -6.99
CA LEU A 152 -38.27 -18.52 -7.55
C LEU A 152 -38.02 -18.62 -9.07
N ILE A 153 -37.23 -19.60 -9.51
CA ILE A 153 -36.97 -19.84 -10.94
C ILE A 153 -38.26 -20.07 -11.71
N ARG A 154 -39.20 -20.87 -11.17
CA ARG A 154 -40.51 -21.08 -11.83
C ARG A 154 -41.30 -19.82 -11.98
N TRP A 155 -41.39 -18.98 -10.93
CA TRP A 155 -42.09 -17.70 -10.97
C TRP A 155 -41.46 -16.74 -11.96
N LEU A 156 -40.13 -16.68 -12.03
CA LEU A 156 -39.41 -15.84 -12.96
C LEU A 156 -39.61 -16.28 -14.41
N LYS A 157 -39.67 -17.59 -14.70
CA LYS A 157 -40.03 -18.11 -16.04
C LYS A 157 -41.41 -17.61 -16.47
N GLU A 158 -42.40 -17.69 -15.60
CA GLU A 158 -43.77 -17.25 -15.89
C GLU A 158 -43.86 -15.74 -16.11
N ILE A 159 -43.28 -14.96 -15.22
CA ILE A 159 -43.34 -13.47 -15.28
C ILE A 159 -42.57 -12.93 -16.49
N TYR A 160 -41.44 -13.53 -16.78
CA TYR A 160 -40.65 -13.11 -17.94
C TYR A 160 -41.17 -13.70 -19.26
N HIS A 161 -42.23 -14.52 -19.22
CA HIS A 161 -42.82 -15.18 -20.38
C HIS A 161 -41.78 -15.94 -21.22
N LEU A 162 -40.93 -16.72 -20.54
CA LEU A 162 -39.91 -17.51 -21.25
C LEU A 162 -40.56 -18.66 -22.02
N PRO A 163 -40.15 -18.95 -23.27
CA PRO A 163 -40.71 -20.04 -24.08
C PRO A 163 -40.57 -21.39 -23.40
N ALA A 164 -41.61 -22.22 -23.52
CA ALA A 164 -41.66 -23.54 -22.90
C ALA A 164 -40.72 -24.59 -23.51
N ASP A 165 -40.24 -24.33 -24.73
CA ASP A 165 -39.31 -25.17 -25.50
C ASP A 165 -37.85 -24.88 -25.18
N TRP A 166 -37.58 -23.83 -24.39
CA TRP A 166 -36.21 -23.54 -23.95
C TRP A 166 -35.77 -24.52 -22.86
N THR A 167 -34.48 -24.86 -22.91
CA THR A 167 -33.85 -25.64 -21.86
C THR A 167 -33.83 -24.93 -20.53
N GLU A 168 -33.67 -25.66 -19.44
CA GLU A 168 -33.55 -25.05 -18.10
C GLU A 168 -32.34 -24.15 -17.98
N GLU A 169 -31.26 -24.45 -18.67
CA GLU A 169 -30.03 -23.71 -18.69
C GLU A 169 -30.20 -22.39 -19.43
N GLU A 170 -30.79 -22.42 -20.64
CA GLU A 170 -31.13 -21.19 -21.38
C GLU A 170 -32.02 -20.27 -20.57
N CYS A 171 -33.06 -20.84 -19.93
CA CYS A 171 -33.95 -20.08 -19.06
C CYS A 171 -33.17 -19.44 -17.90
N ARG A 172 -32.27 -20.19 -17.23
CA ARG A 172 -31.52 -19.69 -16.09
C ARG A 172 -30.60 -18.53 -16.48
N ARG A 173 -29.90 -18.66 -17.61
CA ARG A 173 -29.01 -17.60 -18.15
C ARG A 173 -29.79 -16.32 -18.49
N VAL A 174 -30.94 -16.44 -19.14
CA VAL A 174 -31.78 -15.25 -19.45
C VAL A 174 -32.39 -14.67 -18.18
N ILE A 175 -32.77 -15.50 -17.21
CA ILE A 175 -33.28 -15.01 -15.93
C ILE A 175 -32.27 -14.12 -15.20
N SER A 176 -30.98 -14.47 -15.21
CA SER A 176 -29.97 -13.63 -14.57
C SER A 176 -29.88 -12.23 -15.19
N LEU A 177 -29.85 -12.15 -16.52
CA LEU A 177 -29.82 -10.83 -17.18
C LEU A 177 -31.11 -10.04 -16.93
N ARG A 178 -32.27 -10.69 -16.98
CA ARG A 178 -33.57 -10.06 -16.65
C ARG A 178 -33.63 -9.57 -15.21
N TYR A 179 -33.06 -10.33 -14.26
CA TYR A 179 -32.93 -9.95 -12.87
C TYR A 179 -32.08 -8.68 -12.74
N GLU A 180 -30.91 -8.63 -13.35
CA GLU A 180 -30.02 -7.46 -13.35
C GLU A 180 -30.71 -6.19 -13.90
N LEU A 181 -31.46 -6.34 -14.98
CA LEU A 181 -32.22 -5.24 -15.57
C LEU A 181 -33.38 -4.78 -14.70
N ASP A 182 -34.08 -5.70 -14.06
CA ASP A 182 -35.20 -5.36 -13.16
C ASP A 182 -34.71 -4.79 -11.83
N LEU A 183 -33.56 -5.25 -11.34
CA LEU A 183 -32.95 -4.73 -10.12
C LEU A 183 -32.70 -3.22 -10.26
N ARG A 184 -32.17 -2.78 -11.39
CA ARG A 184 -31.94 -1.34 -11.69
C ARG A 184 -33.22 -0.52 -11.80
N ARG A 185 -34.33 -1.16 -12.11
CA ARG A 185 -35.65 -0.49 -12.08
C ARG A 185 -36.12 -0.22 -10.65
N TYR A 186 -35.86 -1.15 -9.73
CA TYR A 186 -36.31 -1.02 -8.34
C TYR A 186 -35.35 -0.19 -7.48
N ILE A 187 -34.07 -0.24 -7.81
CA ILE A 187 -32.99 0.44 -7.08
C ILE A 187 -32.45 1.57 -7.98
N GLY A 188 -33.04 2.76 -7.84
CA GLY A 188 -32.71 3.91 -8.67
C GLY A 188 -31.29 4.48 -8.48
N THR A 189 -30.54 3.95 -7.54
CA THR A 189 -29.11 4.29 -7.32
C THR A 189 -28.16 3.40 -8.12
N LEU A 190 -28.67 2.32 -8.75
CA LEU A 190 -27.86 1.48 -9.63
C LEU A 190 -27.79 2.10 -11.02
N ASP A 191 -26.59 2.22 -11.54
CA ASP A 191 -26.30 2.67 -12.89
C ASP A 191 -26.77 1.68 -13.98
N THR A 192 -26.58 2.06 -15.24
CA THR A 192 -26.81 1.19 -16.39
C THR A 192 -26.12 -0.16 -16.21
N TYR A 193 -26.75 -1.24 -16.66
CA TYR A 193 -26.21 -2.59 -16.49
C TYR A 193 -24.95 -2.78 -17.34
N VAL A 194 -23.80 -2.82 -16.68
CA VAL A 194 -22.53 -3.20 -17.30
C VAL A 194 -22.47 -4.73 -17.37
N LEU A 195 -22.70 -5.26 -18.55
CA LEU A 195 -22.69 -6.70 -18.82
C LEU A 195 -21.29 -7.28 -18.70
N MET A 196 -20.31 -6.63 -19.33
CA MET A 196 -18.90 -7.02 -19.31
C MET A 196 -18.00 -5.80 -19.25
N THR A 197 -16.88 -5.95 -18.58
CA THR A 197 -15.80 -4.97 -18.54
C THR A 197 -14.58 -5.52 -19.28
N ASP A 198 -13.75 -4.63 -19.80
CA ASP A 198 -12.47 -4.98 -20.43
C ASP A 198 -12.56 -6.00 -21.56
N VAL A 199 -13.50 -5.78 -22.47
CA VAL A 199 -13.78 -6.68 -23.59
C VAL A 199 -12.73 -6.48 -24.68
N ASP A 200 -12.14 -7.58 -25.14
CA ASP A 200 -11.19 -7.56 -26.24
C ASP A 200 -11.86 -7.25 -27.61
N ALA A 201 -11.08 -6.77 -28.56
CA ALA A 201 -11.59 -6.31 -29.85
C ALA A 201 -12.28 -7.40 -30.69
N LEU A 202 -11.88 -8.68 -30.56
CA LEU A 202 -12.48 -9.78 -31.31
C LEU A 202 -13.85 -10.14 -30.72
N SER A 203 -13.92 -10.27 -29.40
CA SER A 203 -15.18 -10.53 -28.67
C SER A 203 -16.15 -9.37 -28.88
N LEU A 204 -15.65 -8.13 -28.83
CA LEU A 204 -16.44 -6.93 -29.09
C LEU A 204 -17.06 -6.94 -30.49
N ALA A 205 -16.28 -7.27 -31.54
CA ALA A 205 -16.76 -7.36 -32.91
C ALA A 205 -17.86 -8.44 -33.04
N ALA A 206 -17.63 -9.65 -32.51
CA ALA A 206 -18.59 -10.75 -32.56
C ALA A 206 -19.92 -10.41 -31.87
N ILE A 207 -19.85 -9.76 -30.70
CA ILE A 207 -21.05 -9.37 -29.93
C ILE A 207 -21.82 -8.25 -30.66
N THR A 208 -21.10 -7.28 -31.25
CA THR A 208 -21.70 -6.16 -31.97
C THR A 208 -22.42 -6.64 -33.22
N GLU A 209 -21.95 -7.71 -33.89
CA GLU A 209 -22.61 -8.32 -35.05
C GLU A 209 -23.99 -8.90 -34.75
N LEU A 210 -24.30 -9.21 -33.46
CA LEU A 210 -25.64 -9.64 -33.05
C LEU A 210 -26.71 -8.55 -33.27
N ASN A 211 -26.30 -7.29 -33.37
CA ASN A 211 -27.16 -6.13 -33.55
C ASN A 211 -28.36 -6.09 -32.58
N ILE A 212 -28.08 -6.26 -31.31
CA ILE A 212 -29.09 -6.29 -30.24
C ILE A 212 -29.47 -4.86 -29.86
N PRO A 213 -30.75 -4.45 -29.98
CA PRO A 213 -31.18 -3.13 -29.55
C PRO A 213 -30.89 -2.88 -28.05
N GLY A 214 -30.30 -1.74 -27.74
CA GLY A 214 -29.94 -1.38 -26.35
C GLY A 214 -28.66 -1.98 -25.82
N LEU A 215 -27.94 -2.80 -26.60
CA LEU A 215 -26.59 -3.23 -26.28
C LEU A 215 -25.61 -2.21 -26.88
N ASN A 216 -24.87 -1.53 -26.00
CA ASN A 216 -23.96 -0.46 -26.37
C ASN A 216 -22.53 -0.77 -25.93
N VAL A 217 -21.57 -0.20 -26.67
CA VAL A 217 -20.14 -0.21 -26.32
C VAL A 217 -19.80 1.13 -25.69
N GLU A 218 -19.22 1.09 -24.51
CA GLU A 218 -18.73 2.28 -23.82
C GLU A 218 -17.20 2.22 -23.68
N THR A 219 -16.56 3.34 -23.93
CA THR A 219 -15.12 3.47 -23.66
C THR A 219 -14.90 3.50 -22.16
N SER A 220 -13.91 2.77 -21.72
CA SER A 220 -13.50 2.67 -20.30
C SER A 220 -11.98 2.67 -20.20
N SER A 221 -11.47 2.61 -18.99
CA SER A 221 -10.05 2.44 -18.73
C SER A 221 -9.84 1.34 -17.70
N VAL A 222 -8.78 0.57 -17.89
CA VAL A 222 -8.35 -0.47 -16.94
C VAL A 222 -6.99 -0.10 -16.40
N ARG A 223 -6.84 -0.27 -15.08
CA ARG A 223 -5.57 -0.03 -14.40
C ARG A 223 -4.50 -0.96 -14.92
N GLN A 224 -3.34 -0.40 -15.27
CA GLN A 224 -2.23 -1.14 -15.86
C GLN A 224 -0.96 -0.93 -15.04
N TYR A 225 -0.38 -2.03 -14.59
CA TYR A 225 0.92 -2.06 -13.93
C TYR A 225 2.00 -2.25 -14.99
N ASN A 226 2.88 -1.26 -15.14
CA ASN A 226 3.95 -1.25 -16.15
C ASN A 226 5.27 -1.82 -15.60
N THR A 227 5.26 -2.27 -14.37
CA THR A 227 6.40 -2.86 -13.68
C THR A 227 5.95 -4.03 -12.81
N THR A 228 6.81 -5.02 -12.62
CA THR A 228 6.66 -6.10 -11.64
C THR A 228 7.35 -5.79 -10.30
N LEU A 229 8.01 -4.61 -10.21
CA LEU A 229 8.75 -4.16 -9.04
C LEU A 229 7.85 -3.35 -8.10
N ALA A 230 8.30 -3.17 -6.86
CA ALA A 230 7.66 -2.34 -5.84
C ALA A 230 6.21 -2.74 -5.51
N ALA A 231 5.83 -4.02 -5.68
CA ALA A 231 4.46 -4.48 -5.49
C ALA A 231 3.87 -4.09 -4.12
N HIS A 232 4.65 -4.24 -3.04
CA HIS A 232 4.23 -3.90 -1.68
C HIS A 232 4.07 -2.38 -1.42
N ILE A 233 4.55 -1.55 -2.35
CA ILE A 233 4.49 -0.08 -2.26
C ILE A 233 3.39 0.48 -3.17
N LEU A 234 3.31 0.00 -4.41
CA LEU A 234 2.34 0.49 -5.39
C LEU A 234 0.91 0.18 -4.96
N GLY A 235 0.66 -1.05 -4.53
CA GLY A 235 -0.65 -1.47 -4.07
C GLY A 235 -1.63 -1.86 -5.17
N THR A 236 -2.84 -2.19 -4.76
CA THR A 236 -3.91 -2.71 -5.62
C THR A 236 -5.15 -1.84 -5.59
N ILE A 237 -5.98 -1.96 -6.63
CA ILE A 237 -7.34 -1.41 -6.64
C ILE A 237 -8.37 -2.54 -6.57
N GLY A 238 -9.54 -2.22 -6.05
CA GLY A 238 -10.65 -3.17 -5.98
C GLY A 238 -11.99 -2.47 -5.79
N LYS A 239 -13.08 -3.20 -6.02
CA LYS A 239 -14.44 -2.69 -5.77
C LYS A 239 -14.62 -2.37 -4.29
N MET A 240 -15.40 -1.34 -3.99
CA MET A 240 -15.78 -1.01 -2.63
C MET A 240 -16.57 -2.15 -1.97
N ASN A 241 -16.36 -2.33 -0.68
CA ASN A 241 -17.21 -3.12 0.19
C ASN A 241 -18.07 -2.22 1.09
N GLY A 242 -18.90 -2.79 1.97
CA GLY A 242 -19.77 -2.01 2.85
C GLY A 242 -19.03 -1.04 3.78
N THR A 243 -17.86 -1.43 4.28
CA THR A 243 -17.03 -0.58 5.15
C THR A 243 -16.40 0.57 4.37
N ASP A 244 -15.95 0.32 3.14
CA ASP A 244 -15.41 1.37 2.28
C ASP A 244 -16.51 2.39 1.94
N TRP A 245 -17.73 1.92 1.68
CA TRP A 245 -18.88 2.77 1.38
C TRP A 245 -19.15 3.80 2.49
N GLU A 246 -19.11 3.38 3.75
CA GLU A 246 -19.29 4.28 4.90
C GLU A 246 -18.29 5.46 4.89
N ILE A 247 -17.11 5.25 4.33
CA ILE A 247 -16.04 6.27 4.25
C ILE A 247 -16.21 7.17 3.03
N TYR A 248 -16.59 6.61 1.87
CA TYR A 248 -16.53 7.29 0.58
C TYR A 248 -17.87 7.81 0.05
N GLU A 249 -19.03 7.36 0.59
CA GLU A 249 -20.34 7.85 0.21
C GLU A 249 -20.46 9.38 0.30
N SER A 250 -20.02 9.95 1.42
CA SER A 250 -20.07 11.40 1.65
C SER A 250 -19.14 12.21 0.75
N LYS A 251 -18.18 11.54 0.08
CA LYS A 251 -17.24 12.13 -0.88
C LYS A 251 -17.74 12.05 -2.32
N GLY A 252 -18.94 11.51 -2.55
CA GLY A 252 -19.57 11.45 -3.87
C GLY A 252 -19.13 10.27 -4.74
N TYR A 253 -18.48 9.26 -4.14
CA TYR A 253 -18.11 8.04 -4.88
C TYR A 253 -19.35 7.23 -5.23
N ALA A 254 -19.31 6.53 -6.34
CA ALA A 254 -20.32 5.56 -6.68
C ALA A 254 -20.11 4.26 -5.90
N MET A 255 -21.18 3.56 -5.56
CA MET A 255 -21.15 2.36 -4.73
C MET A 255 -20.33 1.21 -5.34
N ASP A 256 -20.26 1.15 -6.66
CA ASP A 256 -19.51 0.15 -7.43
C ASP A 256 -18.13 0.65 -7.89
N ALA A 257 -17.68 1.81 -7.41
CA ALA A 257 -16.40 2.38 -7.77
C ALA A 257 -15.22 1.48 -7.36
N TYR A 258 -14.17 1.52 -8.16
CA TYR A 258 -12.89 0.94 -7.81
C TYR A 258 -12.08 1.96 -7.03
N ILE A 259 -11.58 1.53 -5.88
CA ILE A 259 -10.74 2.34 -4.98
C ILE A 259 -9.42 1.63 -4.70
N GLY A 260 -8.42 2.35 -4.23
CA GLY A 260 -7.19 1.78 -3.71
C GLY A 260 -7.45 0.94 -2.46
N LYS A 261 -6.91 -0.28 -2.43
CA LYS A 261 -7.08 -1.22 -1.31
C LYS A 261 -5.89 -1.27 -0.39
N ASP A 262 -4.72 -1.00 -0.90
CA ASP A 262 -3.46 -0.96 -0.18
C ASP A 262 -2.43 -0.07 -0.90
N GLY A 263 -1.24 0.07 -0.33
CA GLY A 263 -0.13 0.79 -0.92
C GLY A 263 -0.42 2.26 -1.27
N LEU A 264 0.28 2.77 -2.27
CA LEU A 264 0.11 4.13 -2.78
C LEU A 264 -1.27 4.35 -3.41
N GLU A 265 -1.86 3.30 -4.01
CA GLU A 265 -3.22 3.36 -4.54
C GLU A 265 -4.23 3.77 -3.45
N GLN A 266 -4.08 3.23 -2.23
CA GLN A 266 -4.93 3.59 -1.09
C GLN A 266 -4.52 4.91 -0.45
N ALA A 267 -3.23 5.12 -0.23
CA ALA A 267 -2.73 6.30 0.48
C ALA A 267 -3.04 7.61 -0.26
N PHE A 268 -3.09 7.56 -1.58
CA PHE A 268 -3.37 8.72 -2.45
C PHE A 268 -4.69 8.57 -3.22
N GLU A 269 -5.66 7.84 -2.64
CA GLU A 269 -6.97 7.61 -3.27
C GLU A 269 -7.65 8.92 -3.68
N GLU A 270 -7.63 9.94 -2.83
CA GLU A 270 -8.30 11.21 -3.10
C GLU A 270 -7.67 12.00 -4.26
N GLU A 271 -6.35 11.89 -4.43
CA GLU A 271 -5.65 12.49 -5.55
C GLU A 271 -5.83 11.69 -6.83
N LEU A 272 -5.78 10.36 -6.73
CA LEU A 272 -5.78 9.46 -7.88
C LEU A 272 -7.16 9.22 -8.50
N HIS A 273 -8.25 9.26 -7.72
CA HIS A 273 -9.56 8.79 -8.15
C HIS A 273 -10.18 9.67 -9.25
N GLY A 274 -10.06 10.99 -9.15
CA GLY A 274 -10.74 11.93 -10.05
C GLY A 274 -12.21 12.16 -9.68
N SER A 275 -12.99 12.64 -10.63
CA SER A 275 -14.43 12.88 -10.46
C SER A 275 -15.19 12.40 -11.69
N ASP A 276 -16.15 11.50 -11.48
CA ASP A 276 -16.95 10.93 -12.55
C ASP A 276 -17.83 11.99 -13.23
N GLY A 277 -18.03 11.80 -14.53
CA GLY A 277 -18.92 12.60 -15.34
C GLY A 277 -20.31 11.98 -15.49
N THR A 278 -21.21 12.74 -16.13
CA THR A 278 -22.53 12.26 -16.54
C THR A 278 -22.73 12.57 -18.00
N ARG A 279 -22.93 11.55 -18.81
CA ARG A 279 -23.29 11.65 -20.23
C ARG A 279 -24.80 11.49 -20.37
N VAL A 280 -25.41 12.37 -21.15
CA VAL A 280 -26.82 12.32 -21.53
C VAL A 280 -26.88 11.84 -22.96
N THR A 281 -27.60 10.76 -23.21
CA THR A 281 -27.82 10.21 -24.55
C THR A 281 -29.29 10.11 -24.81
N THR A 282 -29.76 10.68 -25.92
CA THR A 282 -31.13 10.57 -26.43
C THR A 282 -31.13 9.68 -27.66
N ILE A 283 -31.94 8.63 -27.64
CA ILE A 283 -32.05 7.64 -28.73
C ILE A 283 -33.48 7.54 -29.26
N THR A 284 -33.61 7.17 -30.50
CA THR A 284 -34.91 6.80 -31.10
C THR A 284 -35.40 5.45 -30.59
N ALA A 285 -36.69 5.13 -30.87
CA ALA A 285 -37.24 3.81 -30.63
C ALA A 285 -36.48 2.67 -31.35
N ASP A 286 -35.83 3.00 -32.46
CA ASP A 286 -35.01 2.06 -33.24
C ASP A 286 -33.56 1.96 -32.73
N GLY A 287 -33.22 2.64 -31.64
CA GLY A 287 -31.89 2.59 -31.05
C GLY A 287 -30.83 3.54 -31.62
N ASN A 288 -31.19 4.38 -32.60
CA ASN A 288 -30.26 5.36 -33.19
C ASN A 288 -30.06 6.56 -32.25
N ILE A 289 -28.81 6.98 -32.05
CA ILE A 289 -28.45 8.15 -31.24
C ILE A 289 -28.93 9.42 -31.97
N LEU A 290 -29.79 10.18 -31.32
CA LEU A 290 -30.24 11.50 -31.78
C LEU A 290 -29.33 12.61 -31.27
N GLU A 291 -28.97 12.55 -30.03
CA GLU A 291 -28.15 13.53 -29.36
C GLU A 291 -27.31 12.86 -28.28
N GLU A 292 -26.07 13.30 -28.10
CA GLU A 292 -25.18 12.90 -27.03
C GLU A 292 -24.34 14.09 -26.57
N HIS A 293 -24.33 14.36 -25.26
CA HIS A 293 -23.50 15.40 -24.66
C HIS A 293 -23.18 15.07 -23.19
N TYR A 294 -22.15 15.70 -22.63
CA TYR A 294 -21.86 15.61 -21.21
C TYR A 294 -22.66 16.66 -20.44
N ALA A 295 -23.51 16.23 -19.52
CA ALA A 295 -24.11 17.11 -18.51
C ALA A 295 -23.07 17.53 -17.45
N VAL A 296 -22.15 16.61 -17.13
CA VAL A 296 -20.98 16.83 -16.28
C VAL A 296 -19.79 16.14 -16.95
N ASP A 297 -18.74 16.90 -17.26
CA ASP A 297 -17.52 16.33 -17.81
C ASP A 297 -16.77 15.51 -16.75
N PRO A 298 -16.27 14.30 -17.06
CA PRO A 298 -15.39 13.57 -16.15
C PRO A 298 -14.06 14.32 -15.99
N VAL A 299 -13.57 14.38 -14.76
CA VAL A 299 -12.28 15.01 -14.44
C VAL A 299 -11.31 13.91 -13.98
N ALA A 300 -10.27 13.65 -14.77
CA ALA A 300 -9.27 12.65 -14.42
C ALA A 300 -8.53 13.01 -13.12
N GLY A 301 -8.13 11.97 -12.38
CA GLY A 301 -7.36 12.11 -11.16
C GLY A 301 -5.98 12.70 -11.39
N ASN A 302 -5.38 13.25 -10.35
CA ASN A 302 -4.04 13.81 -10.37
C ASN A 302 -2.98 12.70 -10.39
N ASN A 303 -1.85 12.97 -11.03
CA ASN A 303 -0.73 12.05 -11.10
C ASN A 303 0.16 12.21 -9.86
N ILE A 304 0.66 11.10 -9.33
CA ILE A 304 1.57 11.04 -8.20
C ILE A 304 2.98 10.70 -8.70
N GLU A 305 3.91 11.61 -8.53
CA GLU A 305 5.33 11.33 -8.73
C GLU A 305 5.94 10.95 -7.38
N THR A 306 6.47 9.74 -7.31
CA THR A 306 7.04 9.16 -6.08
C THR A 306 8.51 9.53 -5.91
N THR A 307 9.05 9.24 -4.72
CA THR A 307 10.50 9.32 -4.46
C THR A 307 11.24 8.05 -4.90
N ILE A 308 10.50 6.98 -5.26
CA ILE A 308 11.09 5.71 -5.69
C ILE A 308 11.91 5.91 -6.96
N ASP A 309 13.11 5.37 -6.94
CA ASP A 309 13.96 5.20 -8.11
C ASP A 309 13.83 3.75 -8.60
N LEU A 310 13.25 3.58 -9.78
CA LEU A 310 12.94 2.23 -10.29
C LEU A 310 14.21 1.41 -10.53
N GLY A 311 15.32 2.06 -10.90
CA GLY A 311 16.61 1.40 -11.07
C GLY A 311 17.15 0.85 -9.74
N LEU A 312 17.14 1.68 -8.69
CA LEU A 312 17.54 1.26 -7.35
C LEU A 312 16.58 0.22 -6.74
N GLN A 313 15.28 0.36 -6.97
CA GLN A 313 14.28 -0.62 -6.52
C GLN A 313 14.57 -2.00 -7.13
N LYS A 314 14.86 -2.04 -8.42
CA LYS A 314 15.22 -3.27 -9.13
C LYS A 314 16.46 -3.94 -8.51
N VAL A 315 17.52 -3.16 -8.32
CA VAL A 315 18.76 -3.70 -7.72
C VAL A 315 18.50 -4.20 -6.30
N ALA A 316 17.70 -3.48 -5.51
CA ALA A 316 17.35 -3.87 -4.15
C ALA A 316 16.58 -5.20 -4.11
N GLU A 317 15.56 -5.37 -4.97
CA GLU A 317 14.77 -6.61 -5.04
C GLU A 317 15.58 -7.78 -5.56
N GLU A 318 16.31 -7.60 -6.66
CA GLU A 318 17.12 -8.67 -7.28
C GLU A 318 18.27 -9.14 -6.35
N SER A 319 19.01 -8.20 -5.75
CA SER A 319 20.11 -8.55 -4.82
C SER A 319 19.58 -9.21 -3.54
N LEU A 320 18.44 -8.75 -3.00
CA LEU A 320 17.80 -9.37 -1.84
C LEU A 320 17.35 -10.80 -2.15
N ALA A 321 16.64 -10.99 -3.25
CA ALA A 321 16.16 -12.30 -3.69
C ALA A 321 17.32 -13.26 -3.93
N ALA A 322 18.34 -12.84 -4.69
CA ALA A 322 19.53 -13.65 -4.97
C ALA A 322 20.25 -14.07 -3.68
N LYS A 323 20.38 -13.16 -2.72
CA LYS A 323 21.01 -13.47 -1.43
C LYS A 323 20.22 -14.50 -0.63
N ILE A 324 18.88 -14.35 -0.51
CA ILE A 324 18.04 -15.28 0.25
C ILE A 324 18.04 -16.66 -0.41
N LEU A 325 17.95 -16.73 -1.74
CA LEU A 325 18.03 -17.98 -2.48
C LEU A 325 19.38 -18.66 -2.30
N SER A 326 20.47 -17.89 -2.38
CA SER A 326 21.82 -18.40 -2.13
C SER A 326 22.01 -18.92 -0.69
N LEU A 327 21.42 -18.26 0.31
CA LEU A 327 21.42 -18.74 1.68
C LEU A 327 20.66 -20.06 1.82
N ARG A 328 19.49 -20.17 1.24
CA ARG A 328 18.68 -21.41 1.24
C ARG A 328 19.42 -22.58 0.62
N GLU A 329 20.15 -22.35 -0.46
CA GLU A 329 20.90 -23.39 -1.17
C GLU A 329 22.18 -23.78 -0.41
N ASN A 330 23.01 -22.80 -0.06
CA ASN A 330 24.37 -23.03 0.39
C ASN A 330 24.55 -22.90 1.91
N GLY A 331 23.74 -22.02 2.57
CA GLY A 331 23.97 -21.61 3.95
C GLY A 331 25.25 -20.81 4.16
N VAL A 332 25.63 -20.60 5.41
CA VAL A 332 26.85 -19.92 5.83
C VAL A 332 27.64 -20.83 6.75
N GLY A 333 28.95 -20.96 6.49
CA GLY A 333 29.87 -21.76 7.27
C GLY A 333 29.61 -23.28 7.17
N VAL A 334 30.33 -24.05 7.94
CA VAL A 334 30.27 -25.54 7.93
C VAL A 334 28.91 -26.04 8.46
N SER A 335 28.28 -25.28 9.38
CA SER A 335 26.97 -25.61 9.96
C SER A 335 25.79 -25.38 8.99
N GLY A 336 26.03 -24.68 7.87
CA GLY A 336 25.00 -24.37 6.90
C GLY A 336 23.90 -23.44 7.44
N ASN A 337 24.22 -22.54 8.38
CA ASN A 337 23.28 -21.56 8.91
C ASN A 337 22.68 -20.71 7.77
N GLY A 338 21.39 -20.35 7.86
CA GLY A 338 20.69 -19.57 6.85
C GLY A 338 20.01 -20.42 5.77
N LYS A 339 20.13 -21.75 5.78
CA LYS A 339 19.37 -22.61 4.86
C LYS A 339 17.86 -22.57 5.08
N ASP A 340 17.45 -22.13 6.26
CA ASP A 340 16.07 -21.90 6.66
C ASP A 340 15.64 -20.44 6.51
N ALA A 341 16.35 -19.62 5.74
CA ALA A 341 16.00 -18.21 5.49
C ALA A 341 14.58 -18.09 4.90
N GLU A 342 13.73 -17.24 5.49
CA GLU A 342 12.32 -17.14 5.13
C GLU A 342 12.04 -15.97 4.19
N GLY A 343 12.50 -14.80 4.54
CA GLY A 343 12.28 -13.60 3.77
C GLY A 343 13.17 -12.46 4.23
N GLY A 344 12.94 -11.28 3.68
CA GLY A 344 13.73 -10.12 4.06
C GLY A 344 13.22 -8.81 3.47
N ALA A 345 13.90 -7.73 3.82
CA ALA A 345 13.60 -6.40 3.32
C ALA A 345 14.86 -5.55 3.14
N VAL A 346 14.78 -4.60 2.22
CA VAL A 346 15.75 -3.54 2.00
C VAL A 346 15.03 -2.21 1.95
N VAL A 347 15.57 -1.23 2.66
CA VAL A 347 15.11 0.17 2.56
C VAL A 347 16.29 1.06 2.26
N VAL A 348 16.11 1.97 1.32
CA VAL A 348 17.10 2.95 0.87
C VAL A 348 16.51 4.34 1.01
N MET A 349 17.19 5.24 1.71
CA MET A 349 16.66 6.56 2.04
C MET A 349 17.72 7.66 1.84
N LYS A 350 17.30 8.81 1.35
CA LYS A 350 18.14 10.01 1.36
C LYS A 350 18.26 10.59 2.76
N VAL A 351 19.51 10.83 3.18
CA VAL A 351 19.86 11.26 4.54
C VAL A 351 19.27 12.63 4.89
N LYS A 352 19.28 13.59 3.94
CA LYS A 352 18.96 15.01 4.19
C LYS A 352 17.51 15.39 3.86
N THR A 353 16.69 14.44 3.37
CA THR A 353 15.31 14.76 2.95
C THR A 353 14.29 13.76 3.46
N GLY A 354 14.69 12.55 3.86
CA GLY A 354 13.76 11.47 4.25
C GLY A 354 13.10 10.76 3.07
N GLU A 355 13.45 11.11 1.82
CA GLU A 355 12.93 10.43 0.63
C GLU A 355 13.34 8.96 0.62
N VAL A 356 12.36 8.08 0.50
CA VAL A 356 12.57 6.63 0.33
C VAL A 356 12.79 6.35 -1.16
N LEU A 357 14.03 5.97 -1.53
CA LEU A 357 14.43 5.72 -2.91
C LEU A 357 14.11 4.30 -3.38
N ALA A 358 14.18 3.34 -2.46
CA ALA A 358 13.79 1.97 -2.69
C ALA A 358 13.26 1.35 -1.40
N CYS A 359 12.25 0.49 -1.54
CA CYS A 359 11.64 -0.21 -0.43
C CYS A 359 11.20 -1.60 -0.91
N ALA A 360 12.06 -2.59 -0.71
CA ALA A 360 11.89 -3.95 -1.21
C ALA A 360 11.53 -4.91 -0.08
N SER A 361 10.63 -5.84 -0.35
CA SER A 361 10.31 -7.00 0.48
C SER A 361 10.41 -8.27 -0.35
N TYR A 362 10.94 -9.36 0.23
CA TYR A 362 11.02 -10.68 -0.41
C TYR A 362 10.41 -11.75 0.52
N PRO A 363 9.60 -12.72 0.00
CA PRO A 363 9.17 -12.81 -1.40
C PRO A 363 8.33 -11.62 -1.84
N THR A 364 8.31 -11.37 -3.14
CA THR A 364 7.45 -10.40 -3.80
C THR A 364 6.46 -11.08 -4.74
N TYR A 365 5.60 -10.33 -5.38
CA TYR A 365 4.59 -10.81 -6.32
C TYR A 365 4.39 -9.81 -7.46
N ASP A 366 3.73 -10.26 -8.53
CA ASP A 366 3.41 -9.43 -9.70
C ASP A 366 1.97 -8.90 -9.58
N LEU A 367 1.82 -7.58 -9.50
CA LEU A 367 0.52 -6.90 -9.42
C LEU A 367 -0.33 -7.13 -10.67
N SER A 368 0.27 -7.32 -11.83
CA SER A 368 -0.47 -7.57 -13.07
C SER A 368 -1.24 -8.90 -13.07
N THR A 369 -0.76 -9.88 -12.29
CA THR A 369 -1.36 -11.22 -12.14
C THR A 369 -1.97 -11.46 -10.75
N TYR A 370 -2.04 -10.42 -9.91
CA TYR A 370 -2.50 -10.52 -8.53
C TYR A 370 -3.85 -11.24 -8.39
N ASN A 371 -4.85 -10.84 -9.16
CA ASN A 371 -6.19 -11.40 -9.07
C ASN A 371 -6.25 -12.89 -9.48
N THR A 372 -5.46 -13.28 -10.48
CA THR A 372 -5.42 -14.68 -10.96
C THR A 372 -4.64 -15.61 -10.04
N ASN A 373 -3.59 -15.09 -9.39
CA ASN A 373 -2.66 -15.88 -8.57
C ASN A 373 -2.91 -15.72 -7.05
N TYR A 374 -3.94 -14.97 -6.65
CA TYR A 374 -4.21 -14.64 -5.25
C TYR A 374 -4.23 -15.85 -4.32
N ASN A 375 -4.95 -16.90 -4.68
CA ASN A 375 -5.08 -18.10 -3.84
C ASN A 375 -3.76 -18.84 -3.66
N GLU A 376 -2.92 -18.92 -4.71
CA GLU A 376 -1.60 -19.51 -4.66
C GLU A 376 -0.67 -18.70 -3.76
N LEU A 377 -0.61 -17.39 -3.97
CA LEU A 377 0.19 -16.46 -3.18
C LEU A 377 -0.24 -16.44 -1.71
N ALA A 378 -1.54 -16.51 -1.43
CA ALA A 378 -2.08 -16.54 -0.07
C ALA A 378 -1.73 -17.85 0.67
N ALA A 379 -1.60 -18.95 -0.06
CA ALA A 379 -1.22 -20.26 0.47
C ALA A 379 0.29 -20.43 0.62
N ASP A 380 1.12 -19.55 0.07
CA ASP A 380 2.58 -19.65 0.12
C ASP A 380 3.08 -19.52 1.58
N PRO A 381 3.85 -20.51 2.09
CA PRO A 381 4.37 -20.49 3.46
C PRO A 381 5.31 -19.31 3.74
N TYR A 382 5.94 -18.74 2.73
CA TYR A 382 6.81 -17.57 2.85
C TYR A 382 6.07 -16.24 2.85
N LYS A 383 4.72 -16.24 2.73
CA LYS A 383 3.82 -15.09 2.88
C LYS A 383 4.25 -13.88 2.03
N PRO A 384 4.16 -13.97 0.71
CA PRO A 384 4.60 -12.90 -0.21
C PRO A 384 3.85 -11.58 -0.03
N PHE A 385 2.61 -11.59 0.50
CA PHE A 385 1.85 -10.35 0.76
C PHE A 385 2.36 -9.52 1.94
N ASN A 386 3.24 -10.08 2.78
CA ASN A 386 3.77 -9.34 3.91
C ASN A 386 4.74 -8.25 3.44
N ASN A 387 4.41 -6.99 3.68
CA ASN A 387 5.36 -5.90 3.57
C ASN A 387 6.34 -5.95 4.75
N ARG A 388 7.47 -6.65 4.57
CA ARG A 388 8.48 -6.84 5.61
C ARG A 388 9.24 -5.56 5.94
N ALA A 389 9.26 -4.61 5.01
CA ALA A 389 9.97 -3.35 5.21
C ALA A 389 9.25 -2.43 6.20
N LEU A 390 7.91 -2.40 6.16
CA LEU A 390 7.08 -1.47 6.93
C LEU A 390 6.26 -2.15 8.03
N GLY A 391 5.77 -3.36 7.77
CA GLY A 391 4.76 -4.01 8.60
C GLY A 391 5.28 -4.97 9.66
N LEU A 392 6.52 -5.44 9.55
CA LEU A 392 7.07 -6.45 10.45
C LEU A 392 8.27 -5.92 11.27
N PRO A 393 8.08 -5.72 12.58
CA PRO A 393 9.17 -5.29 13.47
C PRO A 393 10.02 -6.47 13.94
N TYR A 394 11.34 -6.32 13.83
CA TYR A 394 12.33 -7.34 14.14
C TYR A 394 13.34 -6.90 15.18
N PRO A 395 14.01 -7.82 15.92
CA PRO A 395 15.10 -7.47 16.80
C PRO A 395 16.28 -6.92 15.99
N PRO A 396 16.75 -5.70 16.31
CA PRO A 396 17.83 -5.06 15.54
C PRO A 396 19.19 -5.73 15.74
N GLY A 397 19.40 -6.37 16.88
CA GLY A 397 20.71 -6.90 17.28
C GLY A 397 21.76 -5.79 17.34
N SER A 398 23.00 -6.12 16.95
CA SER A 398 24.14 -5.20 17.05
C SER A 398 24.03 -3.91 16.24
N THR A 399 23.05 -3.74 15.36
CA THR A 399 22.78 -2.44 14.70
C THR A 399 22.21 -1.39 15.65
N TYR A 400 21.84 -1.79 16.87
CA TYR A 400 21.41 -0.90 17.95
C TYR A 400 22.57 -0.30 18.75
N LYS A 401 23.79 -0.83 18.67
CA LYS A 401 24.94 -0.46 19.51
C LYS A 401 25.35 1.00 19.43
N MET A 402 25.05 1.68 18.31
CA MET A 402 25.28 3.13 18.20
C MET A 402 24.40 3.93 19.16
N VAL A 403 23.15 3.47 19.40
CA VAL A 403 22.28 4.08 20.45
C VAL A 403 22.95 4.01 21.81
N THR A 404 23.44 2.84 22.19
CA THR A 404 24.14 2.64 23.48
C THR A 404 25.43 3.46 23.56
N THR A 405 26.17 3.59 22.45
CA THR A 405 27.35 4.44 22.35
C THR A 405 27.02 5.90 22.65
N ILE A 406 26.02 6.44 21.95
CA ILE A 406 25.57 7.84 22.13
C ILE A 406 25.09 8.06 23.56
N ALA A 407 24.21 7.22 24.08
CA ALA A 407 23.69 7.32 25.44
C ALA A 407 24.79 7.30 26.49
N ALA A 408 25.78 6.41 26.35
CA ALA A 408 26.87 6.22 27.30
C ALA A 408 27.85 7.42 27.30
N ILE A 409 28.17 7.96 26.14
CA ILE A 409 29.09 9.12 26.03
C ILE A 409 28.37 10.41 26.44
N ASP A 410 27.17 10.68 25.96
CA ASP A 410 26.45 11.92 26.21
C ASP A 410 25.97 12.02 27.67
N SER A 411 25.78 10.87 28.39
CA SER A 411 25.56 10.85 29.81
C SER A 411 26.85 11.01 30.65
N GLY A 412 28.03 11.01 30.03
CA GLY A 412 29.33 11.06 30.71
C GLY A 412 29.73 9.76 31.38
N THR A 413 29.02 8.65 31.13
CA THR A 413 29.30 7.33 31.73
C THR A 413 30.61 6.75 31.20
N ILE A 414 30.89 6.95 29.91
CA ILE A 414 32.16 6.60 29.28
C ILE A 414 32.62 7.76 28.40
N SER A 415 33.90 7.79 28.07
CA SER A 415 34.45 8.59 26.95
C SER A 415 34.75 7.67 25.77
N ARG A 416 35.01 8.25 24.60
CA ARG A 416 35.43 7.46 23.40
C ARG A 416 36.71 6.63 23.63
N TRP A 417 37.51 7.02 24.63
CA TRP A 417 38.77 6.37 24.98
C TRP A 417 38.64 5.40 26.15
N THR A 418 37.47 5.27 26.78
CA THR A 418 37.26 4.32 27.88
C THR A 418 37.47 2.90 27.36
N GLU A 419 38.45 2.22 27.96
CA GLU A 419 38.75 0.83 27.66
C GLU A 419 38.03 -0.11 28.63
N ILE A 420 37.53 -1.22 28.10
CA ILE A 420 36.91 -2.32 28.85
C ILE A 420 37.57 -3.62 28.35
N GLU A 421 37.99 -4.47 29.29
CA GLU A 421 38.52 -5.79 29.03
C GLU A 421 37.38 -6.76 28.69
N ASP A 422 37.43 -7.39 27.48
CA ASP A 422 36.54 -8.47 27.10
C ASP A 422 37.04 -9.80 27.67
N GLU A 423 36.44 -10.29 28.73
CA GLU A 423 36.75 -11.57 29.39
C GLU A 423 35.95 -12.74 28.77
N GLY A 424 35.16 -12.49 27.70
CA GLY A 424 34.40 -13.52 26.99
C GLY A 424 33.01 -13.80 27.61
N VAL A 425 32.98 -14.01 28.93
CA VAL A 425 31.73 -14.28 29.68
C VAL A 425 31.48 -13.15 30.66
N TYR A 426 30.29 -12.53 30.56
CA TYR A 426 29.90 -11.45 31.48
C TYR A 426 29.26 -12.04 32.76
N THR A 427 30.04 -12.11 33.81
CA THR A 427 29.72 -12.86 35.06
C THR A 427 29.01 -12.04 36.12
N ARG A 428 28.73 -10.76 35.87
CA ARG A 428 28.10 -9.84 36.84
C ARG A 428 26.80 -10.37 37.46
N PHE A 429 26.07 -11.20 36.73
CA PHE A 429 24.79 -11.78 37.18
C PHE A 429 24.86 -13.30 37.32
N GLU A 430 26.03 -13.84 37.63
CA GLU A 430 26.25 -15.28 37.86
C GLU A 430 25.33 -15.83 38.95
N ASP A 431 25.19 -15.08 40.06
CA ASP A 431 24.31 -15.45 41.17
C ASP A 431 22.83 -15.56 40.77
N ALA A 432 22.43 -14.84 39.72
CA ALA A 432 21.09 -14.92 39.12
C ALA A 432 20.99 -15.96 38.00
N GLY A 433 22.06 -16.69 37.70
CA GLY A 433 22.11 -17.67 36.62
C GLY A 433 22.16 -17.07 35.22
N TYR A 434 22.44 -15.76 35.07
CA TYR A 434 22.53 -15.09 33.79
C TYR A 434 23.96 -14.66 33.49
N MET A 435 24.62 -15.34 32.54
CA MET A 435 25.99 -15.13 32.13
C MET A 435 26.09 -15.00 30.61
N PRO A 436 25.70 -13.84 30.01
CA PRO A 436 25.78 -13.66 28.58
C PRO A 436 27.21 -13.63 28.09
N ARG A 437 27.41 -14.10 26.85
CA ARG A 437 28.75 -14.29 26.27
C ARG A 437 28.97 -13.40 25.06
N CYS A 438 30.22 -12.99 24.88
CA CYS A 438 30.63 -12.37 23.62
C CYS A 438 30.54 -13.39 22.47
N MET A 439 30.11 -12.96 21.30
CA MET A 439 29.96 -13.85 20.14
C MET A 439 31.29 -14.49 19.74
N LEU A 440 32.36 -13.73 19.75
CA LEU A 440 33.71 -14.25 19.46
C LEU A 440 34.08 -15.39 20.41
N TYR A 441 33.85 -15.20 21.70
CA TYR A 441 34.11 -16.23 22.70
C TYR A 441 33.25 -17.49 22.48
N THR A 442 31.97 -17.30 22.16
CA THR A 442 31.05 -18.43 21.91
C THR A 442 31.50 -19.27 20.71
N THR A 443 32.04 -18.61 19.65
CA THR A 443 32.40 -19.28 18.40
C THR A 443 33.81 -19.82 18.36
N THR A 444 34.76 -19.17 19.04
CA THR A 444 36.19 -19.47 18.92
C THR A 444 36.91 -19.74 20.27
N GLY A 445 36.27 -19.37 21.39
CA GLY A 445 36.92 -19.36 22.70
C GLY A 445 37.89 -18.18 22.92
N ALA A 446 38.06 -17.28 21.94
CA ALA A 446 38.93 -16.10 22.05
C ALA A 446 38.14 -14.88 22.56
N THR A 447 38.86 -13.88 23.09
CA THR A 447 38.31 -12.59 23.51
C THR A 447 38.86 -11.45 22.66
N HIS A 448 38.25 -10.27 22.75
CA HIS A 448 38.78 -9.08 22.09
C HIS A 448 39.86 -8.35 22.91
N GLY A 449 40.04 -8.75 24.19
CA GLY A 449 40.97 -8.10 25.13
C GLY A 449 40.52 -6.68 25.49
N LEU A 450 41.49 -5.83 25.83
CA LEU A 450 41.27 -4.46 26.24
C LEU A 450 41.01 -3.59 24.98
N ILE A 451 39.78 -3.11 24.84
CA ILE A 451 39.33 -2.32 23.68
C ILE A 451 38.48 -1.11 24.11
N ASN A 452 38.50 -0.05 23.28
CA ASN A 452 37.64 1.10 23.41
C ASN A 452 36.35 0.92 22.58
N VAL A 453 35.42 1.91 22.68
CA VAL A 453 34.11 1.85 22.04
C VAL A 453 34.18 1.79 20.50
N MET A 454 35.13 2.48 19.88
CA MET A 454 35.30 2.47 18.42
C MET A 454 35.69 1.07 17.95
N LYS A 455 36.67 0.47 18.59
CA LYS A 455 37.05 -0.92 18.30
C LYS A 455 35.95 -1.90 18.61
N ALA A 456 35.22 -1.71 19.71
CA ALA A 456 34.07 -2.54 20.09
C ALA A 456 32.95 -2.50 19.05
N LEU A 457 32.69 -1.33 18.43
CA LEU A 457 31.75 -1.21 17.31
C LEU A 457 32.27 -1.94 16.07
N ALA A 458 33.54 -1.76 15.72
CA ALA A 458 34.18 -2.34 14.54
C ALA A 458 34.13 -3.88 14.52
N VAL A 459 34.42 -4.49 15.68
CA VAL A 459 34.43 -5.96 15.84
C VAL A 459 33.12 -6.50 16.43
N SER A 460 32.16 -5.60 16.71
CA SER A 460 30.85 -5.95 17.27
C SER A 460 30.92 -6.67 18.64
N CYS A 461 31.84 -6.27 19.54
CA CYS A 461 32.02 -6.89 20.86
C CYS A 461 30.76 -6.73 21.72
N ASN A 462 30.14 -7.84 22.13
CA ASN A 462 28.98 -7.80 23.01
C ASN A 462 29.38 -7.45 24.44
N TYR A 463 30.48 -8.00 24.94
CA TYR A 463 30.95 -7.79 26.32
C TYR A 463 31.12 -6.30 26.63
N TYR A 464 31.77 -5.54 25.74
CA TYR A 464 31.93 -4.09 25.88
C TYR A 464 30.57 -3.40 26.08
N PHE A 465 29.58 -3.76 25.24
CA PHE A 465 28.27 -3.14 25.28
C PHE A 465 27.39 -3.62 26.46
N TYR A 466 27.63 -4.82 26.98
CA TYR A 466 27.02 -5.25 28.26
C TYR A 466 27.43 -4.34 29.38
N GLU A 467 28.72 -4.10 29.53
CA GLU A 467 29.27 -3.26 30.61
C GLU A 467 28.92 -1.78 30.38
N ALA A 468 29.06 -1.25 29.17
CA ALA A 468 28.68 0.13 28.85
C ALA A 468 27.19 0.36 29.12
N GLY A 469 26.33 -0.55 28.65
CA GLY A 469 24.87 -0.47 28.88
C GLY A 469 24.46 -0.57 30.33
N TYR A 470 25.09 -1.50 31.10
CA TYR A 470 24.86 -1.60 32.52
C TYR A 470 25.19 -0.30 33.29
N ARG A 471 26.35 0.29 32.98
CA ARG A 471 26.78 1.56 33.60
C ARG A 471 25.87 2.73 33.24
N THR A 472 25.35 2.75 31.99
CA THR A 472 24.53 3.86 31.48
C THR A 472 23.09 3.79 31.97
N GLY A 473 22.54 2.58 32.09
CA GLY A 473 21.16 2.33 32.50
C GLY A 473 20.14 2.53 31.37
N ILE A 474 19.01 1.84 31.53
CA ILE A 474 18.01 1.75 30.44
C ILE A 474 17.37 3.09 30.12
N THR A 475 17.17 3.98 31.08
CA THR A 475 16.49 5.26 30.85
C THR A 475 17.22 6.15 29.84
N ALA A 476 18.55 6.24 29.93
CA ALA A 476 19.35 7.02 28.98
C ALA A 476 19.36 6.36 27.59
N ILE A 477 19.46 5.03 27.54
CA ILE A 477 19.43 4.25 26.29
C ILE A 477 18.07 4.38 25.60
N ASP A 478 16.96 4.22 26.31
CA ASP A 478 15.60 4.34 25.76
C ASP A 478 15.30 5.74 25.26
N ASN A 479 15.65 6.78 26.03
CA ASN A 479 15.49 8.18 25.60
C ASN A 479 16.27 8.49 24.33
N THR A 480 17.50 7.98 24.19
CA THR A 480 18.32 8.13 23.00
C THR A 480 17.69 7.41 21.80
N ALA A 481 17.23 6.18 22.00
CA ALA A 481 16.54 5.41 20.96
C ALA A 481 15.27 6.11 20.47
N LYS A 482 14.45 6.61 21.41
CA LYS A 482 13.24 7.38 21.12
C LYS A 482 13.55 8.63 20.29
N ALA A 483 14.51 9.42 20.70
CA ALA A 483 14.89 10.65 20.02
C ALA A 483 15.41 10.37 18.59
N LEU A 484 16.04 9.22 18.36
CA LEU A 484 16.47 8.76 17.03
C LEU A 484 15.33 8.09 16.23
N GLY A 485 14.12 8.01 16.79
CA GLY A 485 12.91 7.52 16.10
C GLY A 485 12.69 6.01 16.13
N LEU A 486 13.46 5.28 16.92
CA LEU A 486 13.24 3.84 17.10
C LEU A 486 11.99 3.62 18.00
N GLY A 487 11.05 2.81 17.52
CA GLY A 487 9.76 2.59 18.20
C GLY A 487 8.80 3.80 18.12
N GLU A 488 9.02 4.70 17.17
CA GLU A 488 8.15 5.83 16.84
C GLU A 488 7.75 5.77 15.37
N PRO A 489 6.59 6.34 14.96
CA PRO A 489 6.24 6.42 13.56
C PRO A 489 7.32 7.13 12.74
N THR A 490 7.59 6.62 11.54
CA THR A 490 8.48 7.29 10.59
C THR A 490 7.76 8.43 9.86
N GLY A 491 6.43 8.34 9.77
CA GLY A 491 5.54 9.28 9.12
C GLY A 491 5.39 9.05 7.63
N ILE A 492 5.79 7.88 7.14
CA ILE A 492 5.56 7.46 5.75
C ILE A 492 4.05 7.39 5.46
N GLU A 493 3.66 7.65 4.22
CA GLU A 493 2.25 7.73 3.82
C GLU A 493 1.51 6.37 3.86
N LEU A 494 2.26 5.27 3.95
CA LEU A 494 1.70 3.91 4.01
C LEU A 494 1.50 3.44 5.45
N PRO A 495 0.61 2.49 5.70
CA PRO A 495 0.50 1.84 7.00
C PRO A 495 1.82 1.21 7.43
N GLU A 496 2.27 1.57 8.62
CA GLU A 496 3.52 1.08 9.20
C GLU A 496 3.33 0.54 10.62
N ALA A 497 4.15 -0.44 11.00
CA ALA A 497 4.25 -0.88 12.38
C ALA A 497 5.27 -0.01 13.13
N THR A 498 4.88 0.50 14.29
CA THR A 498 5.77 1.37 15.09
C THR A 498 6.88 0.61 15.82
N GLY A 499 6.82 -0.73 15.85
CA GLY A 499 7.77 -1.50 16.64
C GLY A 499 7.67 -1.20 18.14
N ARG A 500 8.73 -1.48 18.89
CA ARG A 500 8.79 -1.20 20.34
C ARG A 500 10.23 -1.15 20.84
N ARG A 501 10.47 -0.35 21.87
CA ARG A 501 11.74 -0.27 22.59
C ARG A 501 11.70 -1.14 23.86
N ALA A 502 12.82 -1.72 24.21
CA ALA A 502 12.98 -2.42 25.45
C ALA A 502 13.12 -1.41 26.60
N ASN A 503 12.14 -1.34 27.47
CA ASN A 503 12.10 -0.50 28.68
C ASN A 503 11.11 -1.10 29.70
N PRO A 504 11.07 -0.58 30.95
CA PRO A 504 10.18 -1.08 31.99
C PRO A 504 8.68 -1.02 31.62
N GLU A 505 8.26 0.03 30.88
CA GLU A 505 6.88 0.22 30.47
C GLU A 505 6.47 -0.87 29.47
N THR A 506 7.26 -1.06 28.42
CA THR A 506 7.05 -2.11 27.41
C THR A 506 7.02 -3.50 28.03
N LYS A 507 7.88 -3.75 29.03
CA LYS A 507 7.91 -5.05 29.70
C LYS A 507 6.62 -5.31 30.48
N LYS A 508 6.08 -4.28 31.16
CA LYS A 508 4.78 -4.36 31.85
C LYS A 508 3.60 -4.58 30.93
N GLU A 509 3.66 -4.04 29.69
CA GLU A 509 2.60 -4.24 28.69
C GLU A 509 2.61 -5.66 28.12
N LEU A 510 3.77 -6.32 28.08
CA LEU A 510 3.94 -7.61 27.41
C LEU A 510 3.82 -8.82 28.33
N TYR A 511 4.07 -8.66 29.63
CA TYR A 511 4.16 -9.77 30.58
C TYR A 511 3.19 -9.59 31.73
N ASP A 512 2.70 -10.71 32.24
CA ASP A 512 1.81 -10.75 33.38
C ASP A 512 2.52 -10.32 34.69
N GLU A 513 1.73 -9.92 35.69
CA GLU A 513 2.19 -9.55 37.02
C GLU A 513 3.09 -10.65 37.62
N GLY A 514 4.26 -10.26 38.08
CA GLY A 514 5.30 -11.16 38.61
C GLY A 514 6.38 -11.53 37.59
N HIS A 515 6.14 -11.31 36.28
CA HIS A 515 7.15 -11.45 35.20
C HIS A 515 7.47 -10.12 34.52
N ASP A 516 6.80 -9.06 34.90
CA ASP A 516 6.83 -7.70 34.35
C ASP A 516 7.93 -6.80 34.94
N GLY A 517 8.66 -7.28 35.96
CA GLY A 517 9.73 -6.54 36.60
C GLY A 517 10.94 -6.33 35.71
N TRP A 518 11.48 -5.09 35.69
CA TRP A 518 12.71 -4.78 34.97
C TRP A 518 13.94 -5.05 35.84
N TYR A 519 14.91 -5.78 35.31
CA TYR A 519 16.16 -6.09 35.98
C TYR A 519 17.35 -5.53 35.23
N ASP A 520 18.49 -5.36 35.87
CA ASP A 520 19.73 -4.92 35.22
C ASP A 520 20.16 -5.85 34.09
N ALA A 521 19.86 -7.14 34.18
CA ALA A 521 20.05 -8.12 33.11
C ALA A 521 19.27 -7.78 31.82
N ASP A 522 18.07 -7.23 31.96
CA ASP A 522 17.28 -6.77 30.81
C ASP A 522 17.96 -5.58 30.12
N THR A 523 18.53 -4.64 30.92
CA THR A 523 19.31 -3.51 30.40
C THR A 523 20.52 -3.98 29.61
N VAL A 524 21.23 -4.99 30.07
CA VAL A 524 22.37 -5.60 29.41
C VAL A 524 21.95 -6.21 28.07
N ALA A 525 20.87 -6.95 28.02
CA ALA A 525 20.34 -7.52 26.79
C ALA A 525 19.84 -6.41 25.82
N ALA A 526 19.14 -5.39 26.35
CA ALA A 526 18.62 -4.27 25.56
C ALA A 526 19.75 -3.44 24.92
N SER A 527 20.90 -3.29 25.62
CA SER A 527 22.04 -2.50 25.13
C SER A 527 22.70 -3.00 23.85
N ILE A 528 22.46 -4.26 23.50
CA ILE A 528 22.93 -4.87 22.24
C ILE A 528 21.79 -5.12 21.23
N GLY A 529 20.61 -4.52 21.46
CA GLY A 529 19.46 -4.63 20.55
C GLY A 529 18.70 -5.96 20.65
N GLN A 530 18.77 -6.61 21.81
CA GLN A 530 18.00 -7.80 22.17
C GLN A 530 16.86 -7.43 23.14
N SER A 531 16.39 -8.37 23.95
CA SER A 531 15.23 -8.18 24.82
C SER A 531 13.96 -7.87 24.00
N GLU A 532 13.16 -6.90 24.42
CA GLU A 532 11.90 -6.50 23.74
C GLU A 532 12.08 -5.58 22.53
N ASN A 533 13.32 -5.15 22.24
CA ASN A 533 13.58 -4.29 21.07
C ASN A 533 13.12 -4.95 19.76
N ARG A 534 12.19 -4.28 19.07
CA ARG A 534 11.66 -4.71 17.76
C ARG A 534 11.43 -3.47 16.89
N PHE A 535 12.06 -3.40 15.71
CA PHE A 535 11.94 -2.27 14.79
C PHE A 535 11.77 -2.76 13.37
N THR A 536 11.06 -2.00 12.55
CA THR A 536 10.94 -2.29 11.13
C THR A 536 12.24 -1.92 10.39
N PRO A 537 12.53 -2.53 9.25
CA PRO A 537 13.66 -2.13 8.40
C PRO A 537 13.59 -0.65 7.99
N LEU A 538 12.39 -0.09 7.80
CA LEU A 538 12.21 1.35 7.56
C LEU A 538 12.68 2.18 8.75
N GLN A 539 12.32 1.81 9.98
CA GLN A 539 12.80 2.50 11.18
C GLN A 539 14.31 2.39 11.32
N LEU A 540 14.90 1.22 11.03
CA LEU A 540 16.36 1.06 11.04
C LEU A 540 17.06 1.92 9.97
N CYS A 541 16.45 2.10 8.81
CA CYS A 541 16.96 2.99 7.77
C CYS A 541 16.86 4.47 8.20
N SER A 542 15.67 4.89 8.68
CA SER A 542 15.43 6.25 9.18
C SER A 542 16.36 6.64 10.34
N TYR A 543 16.54 5.72 11.29
CA TYR A 543 17.52 5.85 12.38
C TYR A 543 18.96 5.98 11.84
N THR A 544 19.34 5.16 10.87
CA THR A 544 20.68 5.21 10.25
C THR A 544 20.90 6.53 9.52
N ALA A 545 19.86 7.05 8.83
CA ALA A 545 19.89 8.38 8.23
C ALA A 545 20.05 9.47 9.28
N ALA A 546 19.38 9.36 10.44
CA ALA A 546 19.55 10.30 11.55
C ALA A 546 20.96 10.26 12.15
N LEU A 547 21.59 9.07 12.26
CA LEU A 547 23.00 8.97 12.67
C LEU A 547 23.92 9.67 11.65
N ALA A 548 23.73 9.43 10.37
CA ALA A 548 24.47 10.06 9.28
C ALA A 548 24.32 11.60 9.31
N ASN A 549 23.17 12.11 9.73
CA ASN A 549 22.81 13.53 9.80
C ASN A 549 22.94 14.10 11.24
N ARG A 550 23.85 13.56 12.04
CA ARG A 550 24.19 14.04 13.40
C ARG A 550 22.98 14.21 14.32
N GLY A 551 22.02 13.28 14.25
CA GLY A 551 20.85 13.26 15.12
C GLY A 551 19.61 13.96 14.55
N VAL A 552 19.68 14.57 13.37
CA VAL A 552 18.51 15.14 12.70
C VAL A 552 17.80 14.07 11.88
N ARG A 553 16.58 13.70 12.28
CA ARG A 553 15.72 12.72 11.59
C ARG A 553 14.64 13.44 10.78
N TYR A 554 14.53 13.11 9.52
CA TYR A 554 13.45 13.56 8.66
C TYR A 554 12.29 12.55 8.65
N THR A 555 11.08 13.05 8.43
CA THR A 555 9.91 12.23 8.12
C THR A 555 10.18 11.43 6.84
N ALA A 556 9.95 10.12 6.89
CA ALA A 556 10.05 9.28 5.71
C ALA A 556 8.92 9.62 4.73
N THR A 557 9.19 9.64 3.43
CA THR A 557 8.18 9.95 2.43
C THR A 557 8.40 9.17 1.14
N LEU A 558 7.29 8.77 0.51
CA LEU A 558 7.21 8.22 -0.83
C LEU A 558 6.71 9.25 -1.85
N LEU A 559 6.16 10.38 -1.38
CA LEU A 559 5.67 11.43 -2.25
C LEU A 559 6.79 12.42 -2.60
N LYS A 560 7.01 12.64 -3.89
CA LYS A 560 7.83 13.74 -4.40
C LYS A 560 6.95 14.94 -4.76
N ARG A 561 5.94 14.74 -5.61
CA ARG A 561 4.98 15.78 -6.01
C ARG A 561 3.69 15.21 -6.57
N VAL A 562 2.64 16.03 -6.57
CA VAL A 562 1.35 15.77 -7.22
C VAL A 562 1.23 16.69 -8.43
N LEU A 563 0.93 16.14 -9.59
CA LEU A 563 0.76 16.86 -10.85
C LEU A 563 -0.69 16.72 -11.33
N SER A 564 -1.19 17.69 -12.09
CA SER A 564 -2.47 17.53 -12.80
C SER A 564 -2.41 16.33 -13.76
N SER A 565 -3.56 15.79 -14.13
CA SER A 565 -3.68 14.64 -15.04
C SER A 565 -2.99 14.85 -16.39
N ASP A 566 -2.92 16.10 -16.86
CA ASP A 566 -2.26 16.51 -18.11
C ASP A 566 -0.79 16.91 -17.93
N TYR A 567 -0.22 16.75 -16.73
CA TYR A 567 1.15 17.12 -16.35
C TYR A 567 1.50 18.60 -16.44
N GLN A 568 0.55 19.48 -16.76
CA GLN A 568 0.82 20.90 -17.01
C GLN A 568 0.92 21.71 -15.72
N LYS A 569 0.33 21.23 -14.63
CA LYS A 569 0.25 21.98 -13.37
C LYS A 569 0.83 21.19 -12.20
N LEU A 570 1.74 21.82 -11.48
CA LEU A 570 2.17 21.34 -10.16
C LEU A 570 1.07 21.67 -9.14
N ILE A 571 0.44 20.62 -8.56
CA ILE A 571 -0.59 20.75 -7.54
C ILE A 571 0.04 20.87 -6.15
N ARG A 572 0.98 19.99 -5.83
CA ARG A 572 1.70 19.97 -4.55
C ARG A 572 3.09 19.39 -4.74
N GLU A 573 4.08 19.97 -4.07
CA GLU A 573 5.42 19.42 -3.95
C GLU A 573 5.70 19.13 -2.49
N ASN A 574 6.22 17.94 -2.22
CA ASN A 574 6.58 17.57 -0.86
C ASN A 574 7.87 18.28 -0.45
N GLN A 575 7.91 18.76 0.80
CA GLN A 575 9.07 19.42 1.38
C GLN A 575 9.61 18.58 2.53
N PRO A 576 10.93 18.46 2.69
CA PRO A 576 11.52 17.73 3.81
C PRO A 576 11.05 18.29 5.16
N VAL A 577 10.54 17.43 6.02
CA VAL A 577 10.05 17.76 7.36
C VAL A 577 10.95 17.10 8.41
N VAL A 578 11.52 17.90 9.31
CA VAL A 578 12.27 17.36 10.45
C VAL A 578 11.28 16.76 11.45
N ALA A 579 11.39 15.45 11.68
CA ALA A 579 10.53 14.70 12.58
C ALA A 579 11.05 14.75 14.04
N SER A 580 12.36 14.69 14.23
CA SER A 580 13.00 14.80 15.55
C SER A 580 14.45 15.24 15.43
N THR A 581 14.99 15.75 16.52
CA THR A 581 16.42 16.12 16.62
C THR A 581 16.96 15.67 17.97
N LEU A 582 18.01 14.87 17.94
CA LEU A 582 18.84 14.53 19.08
C LEU A 582 20.13 15.35 19.00
N ASN A 583 20.44 16.12 20.02
CA ASN A 583 21.71 16.83 20.08
C ASN A 583 22.82 15.88 20.51
N ILE A 584 23.53 15.33 19.52
CA ILE A 584 24.63 14.37 19.72
C ILE A 584 25.93 15.17 19.91
N SER A 585 26.70 14.89 20.96
CA SER A 585 28.00 15.51 21.14
C SER A 585 29.01 15.15 20.02
N ASP A 586 29.95 16.02 19.73
CA ASP A 586 31.03 15.74 18.77
C ASP A 586 31.83 14.49 19.15
N GLU A 587 31.99 14.22 20.45
CA GLU A 587 32.67 13.03 20.95
C GLU A 587 31.88 11.75 20.61
N ALA A 588 30.58 11.74 20.86
CA ALA A 588 29.71 10.60 20.55
C ALA A 588 29.63 10.38 19.02
N TYR A 589 29.48 11.46 18.26
CA TYR A 589 29.52 11.40 16.78
C TYR A 589 30.82 10.78 16.26
N ALA A 590 31.97 11.28 16.70
CA ALA A 590 33.26 10.75 16.31
C ALA A 590 33.40 9.26 16.70
N ALA A 591 32.96 8.89 17.91
CA ALA A 591 33.06 7.51 18.39
C ALA A 591 32.29 6.51 17.50
N TYR A 592 31.00 6.80 17.21
CA TYR A 592 30.24 5.82 16.40
C TYR A 592 30.61 5.88 14.91
N SER A 593 30.89 7.07 14.35
CA SER A 593 31.24 7.18 12.93
C SER A 593 32.59 6.52 12.62
N GLU A 594 33.62 6.72 13.45
CA GLU A 594 34.91 6.04 13.31
C GLU A 594 34.77 4.53 13.52
N GLY A 595 34.01 4.08 14.52
CA GLY A 595 33.76 2.66 14.77
C GLY A 595 33.00 2.00 13.59
N MET A 596 31.98 2.65 13.03
CA MET A 596 31.27 2.18 11.83
C MET A 596 32.17 2.19 10.59
N ARG A 597 33.07 3.18 10.46
CA ARG A 597 34.06 3.22 9.39
C ARG A 597 35.09 2.07 9.54
N GLU A 598 35.58 1.83 10.75
CA GLU A 598 36.51 0.74 11.03
C GLU A 598 35.86 -0.64 10.79
N ALA A 599 34.56 -0.80 11.03
CA ALA A 599 33.85 -2.04 10.70
C ALA A 599 33.96 -2.41 9.23
N VAL A 600 34.05 -1.41 8.33
CA VAL A 600 34.21 -1.59 6.88
C VAL A 600 35.69 -1.80 6.50
N THR A 601 36.64 -1.13 7.18
CA THR A 601 38.06 -1.16 6.77
C THR A 601 38.82 -2.35 7.34
N SER A 602 38.43 -2.88 8.50
CA SER A 602 39.10 -3.99 9.17
C SER A 602 38.21 -4.87 10.06
N GLY A 603 36.89 -4.54 10.14
CA GLY A 603 35.96 -5.20 11.05
C GLY A 603 34.96 -6.14 10.35
N THR A 604 33.77 -6.25 10.94
CA THR A 604 32.77 -7.26 10.56
C THR A 604 32.13 -7.07 9.17
N ALA A 605 32.26 -5.91 8.55
CA ALA A 605 31.78 -5.61 7.20
C ALA A 605 32.87 -5.59 6.14
N TYR A 606 34.14 -5.82 6.50
CA TYR A 606 35.31 -5.71 5.60
C TYR A 606 35.15 -6.50 4.31
N SER A 607 34.75 -7.76 4.39
CA SER A 607 34.67 -8.65 3.24
C SER A 607 33.74 -8.16 2.13
N ALA A 608 32.70 -7.42 2.48
CA ALA A 608 31.71 -6.89 1.53
C ALA A 608 32.25 -5.65 0.76
N PHE A 609 33.17 -4.88 1.36
CA PHE A 609 33.60 -3.58 0.82
C PHE A 609 35.10 -3.50 0.48
N VAL A 610 35.81 -4.61 0.57
CA VAL A 610 37.21 -4.63 0.13
C VAL A 610 37.32 -4.19 -1.33
N GLY A 611 38.18 -3.17 -1.61
CA GLY A 611 38.33 -2.57 -2.93
C GLY A 611 37.16 -1.74 -3.44
N TYR A 612 36.28 -1.30 -2.55
CA TYR A 612 35.18 -0.37 -2.89
C TYR A 612 35.64 1.09 -2.66
N ASP A 613 35.50 1.93 -3.69
CA ASP A 613 36.11 3.26 -3.71
C ASP A 613 35.42 4.30 -2.83
N VAL A 614 34.11 4.15 -2.62
CA VAL A 614 33.32 5.08 -1.79
C VAL A 614 33.54 4.74 -0.32
N ALA A 615 33.84 5.75 0.48
CA ALA A 615 33.98 5.60 1.92
C ALA A 615 32.60 5.33 2.57
N VAL A 616 32.46 4.18 3.25
CA VAL A 616 31.20 3.72 3.85
C VAL A 616 31.34 3.59 5.36
N CYS A 617 30.32 3.99 6.12
CA CYS A 617 30.13 3.68 7.53
C CYS A 617 29.06 2.62 7.67
N ALA A 618 29.35 1.46 8.28
CA ALA A 618 28.40 0.36 8.37
C ALA A 618 28.41 -0.36 9.72
N LYS A 619 27.31 -1.04 10.01
CA LYS A 619 27.19 -1.93 11.17
C LYS A 619 26.43 -3.20 10.81
N THR A 620 27.04 -4.33 11.13
CA THR A 620 26.43 -5.65 11.03
C THR A 620 25.62 -5.97 12.28
N GLY A 621 24.51 -6.66 12.13
CA GLY A 621 23.70 -7.18 13.23
C GLY A 621 23.40 -8.66 13.04
N THR A 622 23.34 -9.36 14.14
CA THR A 622 22.89 -10.74 14.25
C THR A 622 22.03 -10.81 15.51
N ALA A 623 20.81 -11.24 15.36
CA ALA A 623 19.86 -11.32 16.46
C ALA A 623 19.37 -12.75 16.61
N GLN A 624 19.41 -13.30 17.82
CA GLN A 624 18.96 -14.65 18.10
C GLN A 624 17.48 -14.84 17.74
N HIS A 625 17.17 -15.95 17.08
CA HIS A 625 15.80 -16.34 16.79
C HIS A 625 15.27 -17.21 17.95
N GLY A 626 14.26 -16.69 18.68
CA GLY A 626 13.79 -17.28 19.95
C GLY A 626 13.17 -18.67 19.85
N SER A 627 12.79 -19.16 18.65
CA SER A 627 12.17 -20.47 18.42
C SER A 627 13.12 -21.54 17.85
N GLY A 628 14.43 -21.27 17.84
CA GLY A 628 15.43 -22.13 17.20
C GLY A 628 15.58 -21.86 15.68
N GLY A 629 16.54 -22.52 15.04
CA GLY A 629 16.91 -22.24 13.65
C GLY A 629 18.06 -21.24 13.55
N SER A 630 18.28 -20.68 12.35
CA SER A 630 19.33 -19.70 12.12
C SER A 630 18.96 -18.33 12.71
N ASP A 631 19.97 -17.56 13.10
CA ASP A 631 19.79 -16.20 13.60
C ASP A 631 19.29 -15.26 12.49
N ASN A 632 18.57 -14.23 12.88
CA ASN A 632 18.20 -13.14 11.99
C ASN A 632 19.42 -12.27 11.68
N ALA A 633 19.56 -11.86 10.45
CA ALA A 633 20.65 -11.01 9.98
C ALA A 633 20.15 -9.59 9.67
N SER A 634 20.89 -8.58 10.13
CA SER A 634 20.64 -7.19 9.81
C SER A 634 21.92 -6.48 9.40
N PHE A 635 21.80 -5.46 8.56
CA PHE A 635 22.92 -4.65 8.11
C PHE A 635 22.43 -3.21 7.88
N VAL A 636 23.16 -2.24 8.43
CA VAL A 636 22.87 -0.83 8.19
C VAL A 636 24.14 -0.11 7.73
N LEU A 637 23.97 0.86 6.85
CA LEU A 637 25.07 1.72 6.42
C LEU A 637 24.59 3.11 6.00
N TYR A 638 25.53 4.02 5.94
CA TYR A 638 25.38 5.30 5.21
C TYR A 638 26.65 5.59 4.41
N ALA A 639 26.49 6.33 3.32
CA ALA A 639 27.57 6.70 2.41
C ALA A 639 27.26 8.04 1.69
N PRO A 640 28.28 8.80 1.25
CA PRO A 640 29.69 8.69 1.66
C PRO A 640 29.90 8.94 3.16
N ALA A 641 31.01 8.49 3.73
CA ALA A 641 31.27 8.66 5.17
C ALA A 641 31.40 10.12 5.60
N ASP A 642 31.98 10.99 4.75
CA ASP A 642 32.29 12.38 5.08
C ASP A 642 31.13 13.34 4.82
N ASP A 643 30.35 13.15 3.74
CA ASP A 643 29.13 13.88 3.41
C ASP A 643 28.00 12.91 3.04
N PRO A 644 27.32 12.36 4.02
CA PRO A 644 26.33 11.32 3.79
C PRO A 644 25.15 11.78 2.93
N GLU A 645 24.86 11.02 1.87
CA GLU A 645 23.76 11.23 0.95
C GLU A 645 22.66 10.19 1.13
N ILE A 646 23.07 8.92 1.36
CA ILE A 646 22.19 7.76 1.33
C ILE A 646 22.40 6.89 2.58
N ALA A 647 21.31 6.38 3.14
CA ALA A 647 21.29 5.36 4.18
C ALA A 647 20.57 4.12 3.66
N ILE A 648 21.07 2.95 4.06
CA ILE A 648 20.50 1.64 3.68
C ILE A 648 20.35 0.77 4.91
N ALA A 649 19.19 0.10 5.02
CA ALA A 649 18.95 -0.96 5.97
C ALA A 649 18.55 -2.24 5.22
N VAL A 650 19.19 -3.36 5.59
CA VAL A 650 18.89 -4.70 5.07
C VAL A 650 18.54 -5.60 6.24
N TYR A 651 17.49 -6.38 6.11
CA TYR A 651 17.10 -7.38 7.09
C TYR A 651 16.72 -8.70 6.41
N VAL A 652 17.21 -9.84 6.92
CA VAL A 652 16.85 -11.18 6.44
C VAL A 652 16.49 -12.07 7.62
N GLU A 653 15.27 -12.58 7.60
CA GLU A 653 14.75 -13.54 8.57
C GLU A 653 15.56 -14.83 8.45
N LYS A 654 16.11 -15.30 9.58
CA LYS A 654 17.00 -16.48 9.63
C LYS A 654 18.18 -16.41 8.64
N GLY A 655 18.68 -15.18 8.42
CA GLY A 655 19.73 -14.89 7.45
C GLY A 655 21.16 -15.20 7.92
N ALA A 656 21.30 -15.86 9.07
CA ALA A 656 22.55 -16.29 9.72
C ALA A 656 23.42 -15.15 10.24
N GLN A 657 24.12 -14.42 9.41
CA GLN A 657 25.10 -13.40 9.81
C GLN A 657 24.95 -12.09 9.02
N GLY A 658 24.84 -10.97 9.73
CA GLY A 658 24.67 -9.67 9.10
C GLY A 658 25.79 -9.25 8.14
N GLY A 659 27.04 -9.70 8.36
CA GLY A 659 28.16 -9.41 7.46
C GLY A 659 27.96 -9.89 6.03
N THR A 660 27.19 -10.97 5.83
CA THR A 660 26.89 -11.52 4.50
C THR A 660 25.92 -10.66 3.70
N LEU A 661 25.16 -9.78 4.36
CA LEU A 661 24.19 -8.88 3.73
C LEU A 661 24.84 -7.61 3.14
N GLY A 662 26.08 -7.31 3.51
CA GLY A 662 26.82 -6.15 3.01
C GLY A 662 26.94 -6.12 1.49
N THR A 663 26.90 -7.28 0.81
CA THR A 663 26.91 -7.35 -0.66
C THR A 663 25.67 -6.73 -1.28
N ILE A 664 24.47 -6.92 -0.70
CA ILE A 664 23.23 -6.27 -1.15
C ILE A 664 23.39 -4.74 -1.11
N ALA A 665 23.85 -4.24 0.03
CA ALA A 665 24.06 -2.81 0.20
C ALA A 665 25.12 -2.23 -0.73
N ARG A 666 26.21 -3.00 -1.01
CA ARG A 666 27.22 -2.63 -2.00
C ARG A 666 26.66 -2.54 -3.41
N ASP A 667 25.83 -3.49 -3.83
CA ASP A 667 25.21 -3.49 -5.16
C ASP A 667 24.36 -2.23 -5.34
N ILE A 668 23.55 -1.87 -4.33
CA ILE A 668 22.73 -0.67 -4.32
C ILE A 668 23.59 0.61 -4.37
N LEU A 669 24.64 0.71 -3.56
CA LEU A 669 25.56 1.84 -3.61
C LEU A 669 26.24 1.97 -4.97
N THR A 670 26.60 0.84 -5.58
CA THR A 670 27.21 0.82 -6.91
C THR A 670 26.25 1.38 -7.96
N ALA A 671 24.98 0.99 -7.91
CA ALA A 671 23.95 1.55 -8.79
C ALA A 671 23.75 3.06 -8.53
N TYR A 672 23.58 3.46 -7.27
CA TYR A 672 23.34 4.85 -6.90
C TYR A 672 24.46 5.80 -7.38
N PHE A 673 25.71 5.47 -7.12
CA PHE A 673 26.86 6.31 -7.50
C PHE A 673 27.24 6.20 -8.99
N SER A 674 26.85 5.10 -9.67
CA SER A 674 27.02 4.99 -11.14
C SER A 674 26.05 5.88 -11.89
N GLU A 675 24.79 5.98 -11.44
CA GLU A 675 23.77 6.83 -12.03
C GLU A 675 24.03 8.32 -11.75
N ALA A 676 24.50 8.66 -10.54
CA ALA A 676 24.91 10.03 -10.21
C ALA A 676 26.05 10.56 -11.11
N GLY A 677 26.89 9.66 -11.63
CA GLY A 677 27.94 10.01 -12.61
C GLY A 677 27.42 10.18 -14.05
N SER A 678 26.19 9.73 -14.36
CA SER A 678 25.61 9.76 -15.72
C SER A 678 24.69 10.96 -15.99
N THR A 679 24.40 11.81 -14.97
CA THR A 679 23.45 12.94 -15.08
C THR A 679 23.95 14.14 -15.87
N ASP A 680 25.12 14.06 -16.55
CA ASP A 680 25.62 15.10 -17.45
C ASP A 680 25.18 14.93 -18.92
N THR A 681 24.31 13.99 -19.24
CA THR A 681 23.69 13.89 -20.56
C THR A 681 22.26 14.39 -20.52
N VAL A 682 22.06 15.64 -20.97
CA VAL A 682 20.74 16.20 -21.29
C VAL A 682 20.03 15.20 -22.21
N PRO A 683 18.81 14.72 -21.87
CA PRO A 683 18.04 13.90 -22.80
C PRO A 683 17.79 14.71 -24.09
N ALA A 684 18.08 14.10 -25.23
CA ALA A 684 17.74 14.71 -26.52
C ALA A 684 16.23 14.98 -26.55
N GLU A 685 15.86 16.23 -26.86
CA GLU A 685 14.48 16.64 -27.08
C GLU A 685 13.78 15.63 -28.01
N ASN A 686 12.74 14.97 -27.51
CA ASN A 686 11.79 14.24 -28.36
C ASN A 686 11.01 15.28 -29.14
N THR A 687 11.49 15.65 -30.30
CA THR A 687 10.69 16.32 -31.31
C THR A 687 9.72 15.31 -31.88
N LEU A 688 8.47 15.40 -31.46
CA LEU A 688 7.33 14.80 -32.15
C LEU A 688 7.23 15.43 -33.56
N ASN A 689 7.50 14.63 -34.58
CA ASN A 689 7.05 14.89 -35.95
C ASN A 689 5.77 14.13 -36.22
#